data_90d69db4d89b2c1fbcd7fe16b71e28b2
#
_entry.id   90d69db4d89b2c1fbcd7fe16b71e28b2
#
_cell.length_a   1.000
_cell.length_b   1.000
_cell.length_c   1.000
_cell.angle_alpha   90.00
_cell.angle_beta   90.00
_cell.angle_gamma   90.00
#
_symmetry.space_group_name_H-M   'P 1'
#
loop_
_entity.id
_entity.type
_entity.pdbx_description
1 polymer ?
#
loop_
_entity_poly.entity_id
_entity_poly.type
_entity_poly.pdbx_seq_one_letter_code
_entity_poly.pdbx_strand_id
1 'polypeptide(L)'
;MSSIKKVAVIGSGVMGSGIAAQVANAGIPVILLDIVGSDSDRSAVATAAVQRMLKTSPAPLMHPRNAKRIQPGNIDDHLEWVSDCDLIIEVVLENLDIKQALYEKLEAHRKPGSIVTSNTSTIPLQHLIQGRSEDFQKHFAVTHFFNPPRYMRLLELVGGPDTDQGTIATLRDFGDRALGKAVVDCKDTPGFIANRIGILWMGVAVRFAFEDGITVEEADAVMGKPVGIPKTGIFGLLDLVGIDLQPHVEQSMLSLLPANDMYREVHRPSPFIEKMIADGLTGRKGKGGFYRLNRSGGQKTKESLDLKTGEYRAVEKATLESVSAARAGLRALVEHPDKGGRYAWRVLAHTLSYAASLVPEIADNISAVDEAMKNGYAWKWGPFELIDKLGAKWFADKLAAEGLAVPAILEAVGEGSFYRTHEGRLQQFSTDGDYRDIVRPDGVLLLADIKRASTPIASNGSASLWDIGDQVLCLEFHAKMNAIDEGIMAMAAKALKIIPEQGYRALVIHNEAANFSVGANVGMALFAANIAAWPKITESVKQGQEVYKKLKFAPFPVVGAPSGMALGGGCEILLHCDALEAHAETYMGLVEVGVGLVPAWGGCKEMLIRWSEDKKHPKGPMPAVTKVFETVATATVAKSADEARALRFLRGADGIVMNRDRLLASAKARALAMAENYVPPEPREMHLPGPSGEAAMTLVLNDFHRAGKATAHDVTVGKKLAHVLAGGKTDPTETLAEDKILNLERNAIVSLLRTSPTLDRIEHMLETGKPLRN
;
A
#
# COMPACT_ATOMS: atom_id res chain seq x y z
N MET A 1 -22.76 -5.50 6.08
CA MET A 1 -22.65 -4.56 4.95
C MET A 1 -22.84 -3.17 5.54
N SER A 2 -22.07 -2.18 5.13
CA SER A 2 -22.23 -0.78 5.60
C SER A 2 -23.65 -0.28 5.35
N SER A 3 -24.18 0.53 6.27
CA SER A 3 -25.46 1.22 6.10
C SER A 3 -25.38 2.31 5.02
N ILE A 4 -24.18 2.79 4.69
CA ILE A 4 -23.94 3.83 3.68
C ILE A 4 -23.93 3.21 2.28
N LYS A 5 -24.90 3.57 1.45
CA LYS A 5 -25.09 3.04 0.09
C LYS A 5 -24.86 4.09 -1.00
N LYS A 6 -24.93 5.37 -0.68
CA LYS A 6 -24.73 6.49 -1.59
C LYS A 6 -24.07 7.66 -0.87
N VAL A 7 -23.05 8.23 -1.50
CA VAL A 7 -22.23 9.29 -0.91
C VAL A 7 -22.23 10.52 -1.82
N ALA A 8 -22.35 11.71 -1.23
CA ALA A 8 -22.03 12.96 -1.91
C ALA A 8 -20.66 13.47 -1.43
N VAL A 9 -19.84 13.96 -2.34
CA VAL A 9 -18.59 14.68 -2.06
C VAL A 9 -18.73 16.09 -2.62
N ILE A 10 -18.58 17.10 -1.76
CA ILE A 10 -18.74 18.50 -2.12
C ILE A 10 -17.36 19.17 -2.15
N GLY A 11 -16.94 19.57 -3.32
CA GLY A 11 -15.59 20.02 -3.66
C GLY A 11 -14.84 18.95 -4.45
N SER A 12 -14.39 19.26 -5.68
CA SER A 12 -13.68 18.34 -6.59
C SER A 12 -12.20 18.68 -6.77
N GLY A 13 -11.62 19.34 -5.77
CA GLY A 13 -10.19 19.58 -5.67
C GLY A 13 -9.40 18.26 -5.55
N VAL A 14 -8.11 18.35 -5.19
CA VAL A 14 -7.23 17.17 -5.08
C VAL A 14 -7.79 16.13 -4.10
N MET A 15 -8.18 16.57 -2.90
CA MET A 15 -8.70 15.68 -1.88
C MET A 15 -10.10 15.15 -2.24
N GLY A 16 -11.03 16.03 -2.63
CA GLY A 16 -12.39 15.60 -2.95
C GLY A 16 -12.46 14.65 -4.14
N SER A 17 -11.65 14.87 -5.18
CA SER A 17 -11.50 13.93 -6.29
C SER A 17 -10.96 12.57 -5.82
N GLY A 18 -9.95 12.58 -4.95
CA GLY A 18 -9.37 11.36 -4.39
C GLY A 18 -10.34 10.58 -3.50
N ILE A 19 -11.12 11.29 -2.66
CA ILE A 19 -12.14 10.69 -1.79
C ILE A 19 -13.27 10.10 -2.64
N ALA A 20 -13.78 10.84 -3.63
CA ALA A 20 -14.79 10.34 -4.55
C ALA A 20 -14.32 9.09 -5.30
N ALA A 21 -13.06 9.06 -5.75
CA ALA A 21 -12.46 7.89 -6.36
C ALA A 21 -12.40 6.70 -5.39
N GLN A 22 -12.03 6.91 -4.11
CA GLN A 22 -11.93 5.83 -3.13
C GLN A 22 -13.32 5.25 -2.79
N VAL A 23 -14.35 6.09 -2.68
CA VAL A 23 -15.74 5.64 -2.50
C VAL A 23 -16.21 4.84 -3.74
N ALA A 24 -15.90 5.32 -4.94
CA ALA A 24 -16.23 4.60 -6.18
C ALA A 24 -15.47 3.27 -6.31
N ASN A 25 -14.22 3.17 -5.81
CA ASN A 25 -13.44 1.94 -5.73
C ASN A 25 -14.09 0.91 -4.80
N ALA A 26 -14.77 1.36 -3.74
CA ALA A 26 -15.56 0.51 -2.85
C ALA A 26 -16.86 -0.01 -3.50
N GLY A 27 -17.14 0.40 -4.74
CA GLY A 27 -18.36 0.00 -5.48
C GLY A 27 -19.58 0.86 -5.20
N ILE A 28 -19.44 1.95 -4.45
CA ILE A 28 -20.54 2.82 -3.98
C ILE A 28 -20.75 3.97 -4.98
N PRO A 29 -21.99 4.30 -5.36
CA PRO A 29 -22.33 5.47 -6.16
C PRO A 29 -21.94 6.78 -5.45
N VAL A 30 -21.37 7.71 -6.21
CA VAL A 30 -20.88 9.00 -5.71
C VAL A 30 -21.48 10.14 -6.51
N ILE A 31 -22.01 11.13 -5.82
CA ILE A 31 -22.30 12.45 -6.37
C ILE A 31 -21.09 13.34 -6.09
N LEU A 32 -20.52 13.98 -7.11
CA LEU A 32 -19.39 14.89 -6.97
C LEU A 32 -19.81 16.28 -7.40
N LEU A 33 -20.00 17.20 -6.44
CA LEU A 33 -20.41 18.56 -6.70
C LEU A 33 -19.26 19.54 -6.47
N ASP A 34 -19.22 20.61 -7.28
CA ASP A 34 -18.30 21.72 -7.11
C ASP A 34 -19.00 23.05 -7.44
N ILE A 35 -18.28 24.12 -7.40
CA ILE A 35 -18.77 25.43 -7.86
C ILE A 35 -19.16 25.38 -9.34
N VAL A 36 -20.01 26.32 -9.76
CA VAL A 36 -20.37 26.48 -11.16
C VAL A 36 -19.13 26.81 -12.00
N GLY A 37 -19.02 26.15 -13.15
CA GLY A 37 -17.96 26.37 -14.13
C GLY A 37 -18.21 27.60 -15.01
N SER A 38 -18.47 27.37 -16.30
CA SER A 38 -18.83 28.42 -17.25
C SER A 38 -20.34 28.39 -17.59
N ASP A 39 -20.85 29.46 -18.16
CA ASP A 39 -22.26 29.51 -18.61
C ASP A 39 -22.60 28.44 -19.67
N SER A 40 -21.59 28.00 -20.46
CA SER A 40 -21.75 26.96 -21.48
C SER A 40 -21.68 25.52 -20.91
N ASP A 41 -21.01 25.33 -19.80
CA ASP A 41 -20.93 24.04 -19.06
C ASP A 41 -20.82 24.34 -17.56
N ARG A 42 -21.96 24.39 -16.92
CA ARG A 42 -22.07 24.74 -15.49
C ARG A 42 -21.47 23.68 -14.56
N SER A 43 -21.37 22.43 -15.01
CA SER A 43 -20.72 21.34 -14.24
C SER A 43 -19.29 21.03 -14.68
N ALA A 44 -18.67 21.90 -15.47
CA ALA A 44 -17.32 21.69 -16.04
C ALA A 44 -16.25 21.38 -15.00
N VAL A 45 -16.31 22.00 -13.81
CA VAL A 45 -15.29 21.81 -12.74
C VAL A 45 -15.28 20.36 -12.27
N ALA A 46 -16.42 19.82 -11.86
CA ALA A 46 -16.54 18.43 -11.40
C ALA A 46 -16.32 17.43 -12.55
N THR A 47 -16.81 17.71 -13.76
CA THR A 47 -16.60 16.87 -14.95
C THR A 47 -15.11 16.77 -15.30
N ALA A 48 -14.39 17.90 -15.32
CA ALA A 48 -12.95 17.92 -15.56
C ALA A 48 -12.17 17.15 -14.48
N ALA A 49 -12.63 17.19 -13.22
CA ALA A 49 -12.03 16.43 -12.15
C ALA A 49 -12.12 14.91 -12.40
N VAL A 50 -13.29 14.39 -12.83
CA VAL A 50 -13.45 12.97 -13.20
C VAL A 50 -12.53 12.59 -14.36
N GLN A 51 -12.41 13.45 -15.38
CA GLN A 51 -11.50 13.21 -16.51
C GLN A 51 -10.02 13.22 -16.10
N ARG A 52 -9.62 14.07 -15.14
CA ARG A 52 -8.27 14.06 -14.57
C ARG A 52 -7.97 12.77 -13.84
N MET A 53 -8.89 12.21 -13.05
CA MET A 53 -8.70 10.95 -12.32
C MET A 53 -8.28 9.80 -13.25
N LEU A 54 -8.79 9.75 -14.48
CA LEU A 54 -8.46 8.72 -15.47
C LEU A 54 -7.02 8.83 -16.01
N LYS A 55 -6.38 10.00 -15.87
CA LYS A 55 -5.04 10.31 -16.42
C LYS A 55 -3.99 10.50 -15.34
N THR A 56 -4.38 10.63 -14.08
CA THR A 56 -3.48 10.91 -12.96
C THR A 56 -2.62 9.69 -12.62
N SER A 57 -1.35 9.94 -12.29
CA SER A 57 -0.43 8.92 -11.78
C SER A 57 0.21 9.43 -10.48
N PRO A 58 0.16 8.64 -9.40
CA PRO A 58 -0.47 7.34 -9.26
C PRO A 58 -1.99 7.41 -9.44
N ALA A 59 -2.60 6.34 -9.98
CA ALA A 59 -4.01 6.32 -10.33
C ALA A 59 -4.92 6.35 -9.09
N PRO A 60 -5.86 7.30 -8.94
CA PRO A 60 -6.80 7.31 -7.82
C PRO A 60 -7.87 6.22 -7.97
N LEU A 61 -8.22 5.83 -9.18
CA LEU A 61 -9.16 4.74 -9.47
C LEU A 61 -8.42 3.40 -9.55
N MET A 62 -8.94 2.36 -8.89
CA MET A 62 -8.41 0.99 -8.96
C MET A 62 -8.63 0.37 -10.35
N HIS A 63 -9.70 0.77 -11.04
CA HIS A 63 -9.96 0.43 -12.43
C HIS A 63 -10.69 1.60 -13.10
N PRO A 64 -10.38 1.97 -14.36
CA PRO A 64 -11.02 3.11 -15.05
C PRO A 64 -12.56 3.03 -15.08
N ARG A 65 -13.14 1.82 -15.11
CA ARG A 65 -14.61 1.63 -15.08
C ARG A 65 -15.26 2.21 -13.83
N ASN A 66 -14.54 2.37 -12.72
CA ASN A 66 -15.09 2.89 -11.46
C ASN A 66 -15.47 4.36 -11.58
N ALA A 67 -14.91 5.12 -12.52
CA ALA A 67 -15.32 6.47 -12.84
C ALA A 67 -16.82 6.57 -13.21
N LYS A 68 -17.42 5.50 -13.76
CA LYS A 68 -18.87 5.46 -14.11
C LYS A 68 -19.78 5.51 -12.89
N ARG A 69 -19.25 5.31 -11.67
CA ARG A 69 -20.00 5.44 -10.42
C ARG A 69 -20.02 6.87 -9.90
N ILE A 70 -19.23 7.78 -10.49
CA ILE A 70 -19.14 9.18 -10.07
C ILE A 70 -20.01 10.01 -11.00
N GLN A 71 -21.04 10.62 -10.43
CA GLN A 71 -21.93 11.55 -11.12
C GLN A 71 -21.47 12.98 -10.82
N PRO A 72 -20.87 13.70 -11.79
CA PRO A 72 -20.46 15.09 -11.59
C PRO A 72 -21.63 16.05 -11.71
N GLY A 73 -21.61 17.13 -10.92
CA GLY A 73 -22.61 18.20 -10.94
C GLY A 73 -22.04 19.48 -10.34
N ASN A 74 -22.89 20.47 -10.10
CA ASN A 74 -22.52 21.71 -9.42
C ASN A 74 -23.48 22.01 -8.26
N ILE A 75 -23.02 22.84 -7.31
CA ILE A 75 -23.75 23.13 -6.07
C ILE A 75 -25.05 23.92 -6.33
N ASP A 76 -25.05 24.82 -7.32
CA ASP A 76 -26.20 25.71 -7.53
C ASP A 76 -27.37 24.98 -8.19
N ASP A 77 -27.11 24.06 -9.14
CA ASP A 77 -28.17 23.39 -9.92
C ASP A 77 -28.51 21.99 -9.38
N HIS A 78 -27.63 21.35 -8.59
CA HIS A 78 -27.79 19.94 -8.27
C HIS A 78 -27.64 19.61 -6.78
N LEU A 79 -27.68 20.63 -5.89
CA LEU A 79 -27.55 20.40 -4.45
C LEU A 79 -28.68 19.50 -3.90
N GLU A 80 -29.84 19.52 -4.49
CA GLU A 80 -30.97 18.65 -4.15
C GLU A 80 -30.67 17.15 -4.27
N TRP A 81 -29.64 16.76 -5.06
CA TRP A 81 -29.24 15.36 -5.17
C TRP A 81 -28.72 14.78 -3.86
N VAL A 82 -28.30 15.62 -2.89
CA VAL A 82 -27.84 15.15 -1.57
C VAL A 82 -28.95 14.55 -0.73
N SER A 83 -30.25 14.86 -1.06
CA SER A 83 -31.41 14.30 -0.37
C SER A 83 -31.50 12.77 -0.46
N ASP A 84 -30.79 12.16 -1.39
CA ASP A 84 -30.74 10.71 -1.64
C ASP A 84 -29.47 10.05 -1.06
N CYS A 85 -28.58 10.85 -0.44
CA CYS A 85 -27.31 10.37 0.10
C CYS A 85 -27.41 10.01 1.58
N ASP A 86 -26.68 8.94 1.97
CA ASP A 86 -26.56 8.51 3.36
C ASP A 86 -25.42 9.27 4.07
N LEU A 87 -24.39 9.67 3.30
CA LEU A 87 -23.21 10.40 3.78
C LEU A 87 -22.89 11.54 2.80
N ILE A 88 -22.60 12.71 3.34
CA ILE A 88 -22.14 13.90 2.61
C ILE A 88 -20.77 14.27 3.19
N ILE A 89 -19.73 14.27 2.35
CA ILE A 89 -18.35 14.61 2.73
C ILE A 89 -18.03 15.99 2.15
N GLU A 90 -17.87 16.99 3.00
CA GLU A 90 -17.46 18.34 2.60
C GLU A 90 -15.94 18.41 2.46
N VAL A 91 -15.45 18.90 1.33
CA VAL A 91 -14.04 19.02 0.95
C VAL A 91 -13.78 20.34 0.21
N VAL A 92 -14.49 21.42 0.59
CA VAL A 92 -14.29 22.76 0.03
C VAL A 92 -13.09 23.47 0.65
N LEU A 93 -12.84 24.70 0.26
CA LEU A 93 -11.73 25.52 0.78
C LEU A 93 -11.74 25.58 2.31
N GLU A 94 -10.54 25.59 2.92
CA GLU A 94 -10.34 25.63 4.37
C GLU A 94 -10.61 27.06 4.88
N ASN A 95 -11.87 27.44 4.86
CA ASN A 95 -12.39 28.75 5.31
C ASN A 95 -13.72 28.54 6.03
N LEU A 96 -13.81 29.04 7.26
CA LEU A 96 -14.94 28.84 8.15
C LEU A 96 -16.27 29.36 7.55
N ASP A 97 -16.26 30.59 7.02
CA ASP A 97 -17.48 31.23 6.49
C ASP A 97 -18.03 30.47 5.27
N ILE A 98 -17.12 30.01 4.39
CA ILE A 98 -17.51 29.21 3.21
C ILE A 98 -18.13 27.89 3.65
N LYS A 99 -17.56 27.21 4.65
CA LYS A 99 -18.05 25.94 5.15
C LYS A 99 -19.43 26.11 5.84
N GLN A 100 -19.57 27.11 6.70
CA GLN A 100 -20.83 27.40 7.39
C GLN A 100 -21.96 27.75 6.40
N ALA A 101 -21.70 28.58 5.39
CA ALA A 101 -22.67 28.90 4.34
C ALA A 101 -23.08 27.66 3.52
N LEU A 102 -22.13 26.72 3.30
CA LEU A 102 -22.45 25.45 2.64
C LEU A 102 -23.32 24.56 3.55
N TYR A 103 -23.02 24.49 4.85
CA TYR A 103 -23.79 23.65 5.79
C TYR A 103 -25.21 24.13 5.94
N GLU A 104 -25.47 25.44 5.89
CA GLU A 104 -26.82 25.99 5.87
C GLU A 104 -27.62 25.47 4.66
N LYS A 105 -27.00 25.48 3.48
CA LYS A 105 -27.61 24.92 2.26
C LYS A 105 -27.81 23.41 2.36
N LEU A 106 -26.80 22.67 2.87
CA LEU A 106 -26.90 21.21 3.03
C LEU A 106 -27.99 20.81 4.01
N GLU A 107 -28.13 21.52 5.11
CA GLU A 107 -29.18 21.26 6.12
C GLU A 107 -30.58 21.36 5.53
N ALA A 108 -30.83 22.29 4.60
CA ALA A 108 -32.08 22.46 3.94
C ALA A 108 -32.43 21.36 2.91
N HIS A 109 -31.41 20.65 2.37
CA HIS A 109 -31.59 19.70 1.27
C HIS A 109 -31.34 18.25 1.66
N ARG A 110 -30.50 17.99 2.70
CA ARG A 110 -30.20 16.63 3.12
C ARG A 110 -31.39 15.89 3.70
N LYS A 111 -31.43 14.57 3.57
CA LYS A 111 -32.46 13.79 4.27
C LYS A 111 -32.21 13.78 5.78
N PRO A 112 -33.24 13.79 6.64
CA PRO A 112 -33.08 13.65 8.08
C PRO A 112 -32.26 12.41 8.44
N GLY A 113 -31.35 12.53 9.42
CA GLY A 113 -30.49 11.43 9.86
C GLY A 113 -29.37 11.05 8.90
N SER A 114 -29.20 11.72 7.74
CA SER A 114 -28.00 11.54 6.93
C SER A 114 -26.78 12.16 7.60
N ILE A 115 -25.63 11.52 7.45
CA ILE A 115 -24.40 11.98 8.08
C ILE A 115 -23.74 13.04 7.20
N VAL A 116 -23.25 14.12 7.81
CA VAL A 116 -22.41 15.12 7.16
C VAL A 116 -21.03 15.09 7.81
N THR A 117 -19.96 15.07 7.00
CA THR A 117 -18.60 15.16 7.52
C THR A 117 -17.81 16.25 6.82
N SER A 118 -16.85 16.84 7.55
CA SER A 118 -15.85 17.74 6.97
C SER A 118 -14.51 17.01 6.84
N ASN A 119 -13.77 17.31 5.76
CA ASN A 119 -12.37 16.92 5.62
C ASN A 119 -11.42 18.06 6.05
N THR A 120 -11.87 18.92 6.96
CA THR A 120 -11.01 19.99 7.53
C THR A 120 -9.77 19.39 8.17
N SER A 121 -8.66 20.15 8.11
CA SER A 121 -7.39 19.74 8.72
C SER A 121 -7.11 20.46 10.04
N THR A 122 -7.77 21.61 10.28
CA THR A 122 -7.39 22.50 11.39
C THR A 122 -8.56 23.21 12.08
N ILE A 123 -9.70 23.37 11.40
CA ILE A 123 -10.85 24.11 11.98
C ILE A 123 -11.56 23.22 13.00
N PRO A 124 -11.70 23.63 14.27
CA PRO A 124 -12.41 22.88 15.28
C PRO A 124 -13.86 22.60 14.87
N LEU A 125 -14.32 21.37 15.15
CA LEU A 125 -15.65 20.90 14.78
C LEU A 125 -16.75 21.81 15.32
N GLN A 126 -16.66 22.26 16.57
CA GLN A 126 -17.65 23.13 17.18
C GLN A 126 -17.85 24.44 16.43
N HIS A 127 -16.79 25.03 15.85
CA HIS A 127 -16.89 26.23 15.03
C HIS A 127 -17.62 25.94 13.72
N LEU A 128 -17.41 24.75 13.13
CA LEU A 128 -18.05 24.37 11.87
C LEU A 128 -19.57 24.29 11.98
N ILE A 129 -20.07 23.70 13.08
CA ILE A 129 -21.50 23.43 13.28
C ILE A 129 -22.25 24.51 14.05
N GLN A 130 -21.60 25.62 14.39
CA GLN A 130 -22.26 26.69 15.14
C GLN A 130 -23.52 27.18 14.43
N GLY A 131 -24.64 27.22 15.18
CA GLY A 131 -25.94 27.66 14.67
C GLY A 131 -26.71 26.65 13.84
N ARG A 132 -26.23 25.39 13.75
CA ARG A 132 -26.95 24.29 13.07
C ARG A 132 -27.96 23.64 14.01
N SER A 133 -28.96 22.96 13.45
CA SER A 133 -29.97 22.24 14.24
C SER A 133 -29.36 21.08 15.03
N GLU A 134 -30.09 20.64 16.07
CA GLU A 134 -29.71 19.48 16.89
C GLU A 134 -29.53 18.21 16.02
N ASP A 135 -30.39 17.97 15.03
CA ASP A 135 -30.25 16.84 14.10
C ASP A 135 -28.99 16.93 13.27
N PHE A 136 -28.61 18.13 12.81
CA PHE A 136 -27.37 18.32 12.08
C PHE A 136 -26.15 18.05 12.98
N GLN A 137 -26.12 18.58 14.20
CA GLN A 137 -25.02 18.41 15.14
C GLN A 137 -24.83 16.94 15.55
N LYS A 138 -25.91 16.19 15.79
CA LYS A 138 -25.88 14.75 16.12
C LYS A 138 -25.31 13.90 14.97
N HIS A 139 -25.52 14.32 13.73
CA HIS A 139 -25.08 13.59 12.55
C HIS A 139 -23.86 14.24 11.86
N PHE A 140 -23.10 15.04 12.60
CA PHE A 140 -21.88 15.68 12.08
C PHE A 140 -20.61 15.14 12.76
N ALA A 141 -19.56 14.94 11.94
CA ALA A 141 -18.23 14.56 12.40
C ALA A 141 -17.14 15.10 11.46
N VAL A 142 -15.86 15.02 11.86
CA VAL A 142 -14.76 15.20 10.94
C VAL A 142 -14.25 13.82 10.50
N THR A 143 -14.05 13.68 9.18
CA THR A 143 -13.37 12.54 8.56
C THR A 143 -12.19 13.06 7.77
N HIS A 144 -11.02 13.12 8.41
CA HIS A 144 -9.82 13.69 7.82
C HIS A 144 -9.02 12.62 7.07
N PHE A 145 -9.05 12.70 5.74
CA PHE A 145 -8.32 11.82 4.82
C PHE A 145 -6.93 12.36 4.52
N PHE A 146 -6.01 11.46 4.21
CA PHE A 146 -4.65 11.80 3.79
C PHE A 146 -4.42 11.61 2.30
N ASN A 147 -3.61 12.48 1.71
CA ASN A 147 -3.32 12.50 0.26
C ASN A 147 -2.19 11.53 -0.11
N PRO A 148 -2.37 10.64 -1.10
CA PRO A 148 -3.59 10.37 -1.87
C PRO A 148 -4.54 9.41 -1.14
N PRO A 149 -5.86 9.67 -1.10
CA PRO A 149 -6.83 8.87 -0.33
C PRO A 149 -6.84 7.37 -0.64
N ARG A 150 -6.52 6.94 -1.85
CA ARG A 150 -6.40 5.52 -2.21
C ARG A 150 -5.26 4.83 -1.46
N TYR A 151 -4.08 5.47 -1.35
CA TYR A 151 -2.85 4.85 -0.89
C TYR A 151 -2.57 5.09 0.60
N MET A 152 -2.97 6.26 1.11
CA MET A 152 -2.79 6.60 2.52
C MET A 152 -3.93 6.00 3.33
N ARG A 153 -3.57 5.11 4.27
CA ARG A 153 -4.56 4.34 5.01
C ARG A 153 -5.22 5.11 6.15
N LEU A 154 -4.58 6.15 6.68
CA LEU A 154 -5.13 6.90 7.80
C LEU A 154 -6.46 7.56 7.45
N LEU A 155 -7.42 7.42 8.36
CA LEU A 155 -8.63 8.21 8.46
C LEU A 155 -8.77 8.65 9.91
N GLU A 156 -8.50 9.93 10.18
CA GLU A 156 -8.77 10.51 11.51
C GLU A 156 -10.26 10.78 11.64
N LEU A 157 -10.87 10.26 12.69
CA LEU A 157 -12.29 10.39 12.99
C LEU A 157 -12.45 11.23 14.27
N VAL A 158 -13.14 12.37 14.13
CA VAL A 158 -13.37 13.31 15.23
C VAL A 158 -14.87 13.50 15.43
N GLY A 159 -15.36 13.14 16.61
CA GLY A 159 -16.71 13.49 17.06
C GLY A 159 -16.70 14.72 17.95
N GLY A 160 -17.74 15.55 17.84
CA GLY A 160 -18.01 16.62 18.80
C GLY A 160 -18.78 16.12 20.03
N PRO A 161 -18.99 16.98 21.02
CA PRO A 161 -19.75 16.62 22.24
C PRO A 161 -21.19 16.23 21.95
N ASP A 162 -21.78 16.78 20.89
CA ASP A 162 -23.17 16.53 20.47
C ASP A 162 -23.29 15.44 19.40
N THR A 163 -22.17 14.93 18.87
CA THR A 163 -22.17 13.87 17.86
C THR A 163 -22.67 12.55 18.46
N ASP A 164 -23.68 11.97 17.83
CA ASP A 164 -24.23 10.69 18.26
C ASP A 164 -23.25 9.54 18.07
N GLN A 165 -23.18 8.64 19.08
CA GLN A 165 -22.27 7.48 19.03
C GLN A 165 -22.58 6.53 17.88
N GLY A 166 -23.84 6.43 17.44
CA GLY A 166 -24.24 5.68 16.27
C GLY A 166 -23.66 6.26 14.97
N THR A 167 -23.56 7.59 14.89
CA THR A 167 -22.89 8.30 13.78
C THR A 167 -21.41 7.92 13.72
N ILE A 168 -20.70 7.97 14.86
CA ILE A 168 -19.28 7.59 14.95
C ILE A 168 -19.08 6.13 14.60
N ALA A 169 -19.90 5.22 15.14
CA ALA A 169 -19.81 3.79 14.82
C ALA A 169 -20.05 3.50 13.33
N THR A 170 -21.02 4.20 12.71
CA THR A 170 -21.31 4.07 11.28
C THR A 170 -20.15 4.54 10.40
N LEU A 171 -19.57 5.69 10.72
CA LEU A 171 -18.41 6.23 10.01
C LEU A 171 -17.17 5.35 10.17
N ARG A 172 -16.96 4.79 11.36
CA ARG A 172 -15.88 3.84 11.63
C ARG A 172 -16.03 2.58 10.79
N ASP A 173 -17.20 1.95 10.80
CA ASP A 173 -17.46 0.74 9.98
C ASP A 173 -17.28 1.04 8.48
N PHE A 174 -17.77 2.17 8.01
CA PHE A 174 -17.62 2.62 6.64
C PHE A 174 -16.15 2.85 6.26
N GLY A 175 -15.41 3.59 7.08
CA GLY A 175 -13.98 3.85 6.87
C GLY A 175 -13.16 2.55 6.85
N ASP A 176 -13.35 1.70 7.85
CA ASP A 176 -12.63 0.45 8.03
C ASP A 176 -12.98 -0.58 6.92
N ARG A 177 -14.25 -0.96 6.81
CA ARG A 177 -14.66 -2.09 5.95
C ARG A 177 -14.84 -1.70 4.49
N ALA A 178 -15.50 -0.56 4.23
CA ALA A 178 -15.80 -0.15 2.86
C ALA A 178 -14.65 0.58 2.19
N LEU A 179 -13.97 1.49 2.90
CA LEU A 179 -12.87 2.28 2.33
C LEU A 179 -11.48 1.70 2.59
N GLY A 180 -11.35 0.71 3.46
CA GLY A 180 -10.08 0.04 3.77
C GLY A 180 -9.12 0.90 4.59
N LYS A 181 -9.65 1.81 5.39
CA LYS A 181 -8.87 2.74 6.21
C LYS A 181 -8.50 2.15 7.57
N ALA A 182 -7.37 2.62 8.10
CA ALA A 182 -7.07 2.57 9.51
C ALA A 182 -7.75 3.78 10.16
N VAL A 183 -8.89 3.54 10.81
CA VAL A 183 -9.66 4.59 11.45
C VAL A 183 -9.10 4.84 12.84
N VAL A 184 -8.66 6.07 13.08
CA VAL A 184 -8.07 6.50 14.36
C VAL A 184 -8.96 7.56 14.99
N ASP A 185 -9.35 7.34 16.24
CA ASP A 185 -10.09 8.33 17.02
C ASP A 185 -9.19 9.45 17.46
N CYS A 186 -9.60 10.67 17.15
CA CYS A 186 -8.90 11.88 17.54
C CYS A 186 -9.81 12.80 18.32
N LYS A 187 -9.23 13.59 19.22
CA LYS A 187 -9.94 14.67 19.86
C LYS A 187 -10.02 15.90 18.95
N ASP A 188 -11.02 16.75 19.17
CA ASP A 188 -11.22 17.98 18.41
C ASP A 188 -10.18 19.04 18.80
N THR A 189 -8.95 18.83 18.30
CA THR A 189 -7.79 19.70 18.54
C THR A 189 -7.15 20.11 17.22
N PRO A 190 -6.51 21.30 17.16
CA PRO A 190 -5.89 21.78 15.92
C PRO A 190 -4.88 20.80 15.34
N GLY A 191 -5.06 20.39 14.08
CA GLY A 191 -4.18 19.44 13.40
C GLY A 191 -4.35 17.97 13.82
N PHE A 192 -5.31 17.68 14.70
CA PHE A 192 -5.62 16.34 15.23
C PHE A 192 -4.36 15.63 15.75
N ILE A 193 -4.02 14.44 15.24
CA ILE A 193 -2.81 13.72 15.65
C ILE A 193 -1.70 13.89 14.59
N ALA A 194 -1.95 13.45 13.37
CA ALA A 194 -0.88 13.29 12.41
C ALA A 194 -0.33 14.62 11.91
N ASN A 195 -1.18 15.61 11.61
CA ASN A 195 -0.70 16.93 11.22
C ASN A 195 -0.03 17.67 12.39
N ARG A 196 -0.57 17.54 13.62
CA ARG A 196 0.01 18.15 14.81
C ARG A 196 1.47 17.74 15.00
N ILE A 197 1.74 16.45 14.98
CA ILE A 197 3.09 15.89 15.17
C ILE A 197 3.93 16.06 13.89
N GLY A 198 3.35 15.83 12.72
CA GLY A 198 4.05 15.85 11.43
C GLY A 198 4.60 17.21 11.07
N ILE A 199 3.86 18.29 11.35
CA ILE A 199 4.30 19.64 11.09
C ILE A 199 5.49 20.03 12.00
N LEU A 200 5.41 19.70 13.30
CA LEU A 200 6.56 19.92 14.19
C LEU A 200 7.77 19.11 13.71
N TRP A 201 7.58 17.82 13.41
CA TRP A 201 8.65 16.95 12.90
C TRP A 201 9.35 17.52 11.66
N MET A 202 8.58 17.93 10.65
CA MET A 202 9.15 18.52 9.43
C MET A 202 9.84 19.87 9.71
N GLY A 203 9.23 20.73 10.53
CA GLY A 203 9.78 22.03 10.88
C GLY A 203 11.11 21.93 11.63
N VAL A 204 11.20 21.11 12.68
CA VAL A 204 12.45 20.94 13.44
C VAL A 204 13.52 20.25 12.60
N ALA A 205 13.15 19.30 11.74
CA ALA A 205 14.10 18.61 10.88
C ALA A 205 14.73 19.57 9.84
N VAL A 206 13.94 20.43 9.23
CA VAL A 206 14.45 21.48 8.33
C VAL A 206 15.35 22.46 9.10
N ARG A 207 14.86 22.98 10.22
CA ARG A 207 15.61 23.93 11.06
C ARG A 207 16.98 23.36 11.43
N PHE A 208 17.02 22.16 12.00
CA PHE A 208 18.28 21.56 12.46
C PHE A 208 19.21 21.16 11.32
N ALA A 209 18.69 20.89 10.11
CA ALA A 209 19.54 20.69 8.95
C ALA A 209 20.33 21.97 8.60
N PHE A 210 19.71 23.15 8.69
CA PHE A 210 20.41 24.42 8.52
C PHE A 210 21.42 24.70 9.65
N GLU A 211 21.01 24.53 10.91
CA GLU A 211 21.85 24.81 12.07
C GLU A 211 23.09 23.89 12.16
N ASP A 212 22.93 22.60 11.88
CA ASP A 212 23.98 21.59 11.99
C ASP A 212 24.80 21.43 10.69
N GLY A 213 24.50 22.19 9.65
CA GLY A 213 25.18 22.09 8.35
C GLY A 213 24.99 20.74 7.66
N ILE A 214 23.83 20.13 7.82
CA ILE A 214 23.41 18.90 7.16
C ILE A 214 22.95 19.22 5.75
N THR A 215 23.38 18.45 4.74
CA THR A 215 22.87 18.58 3.37
C THR A 215 21.49 17.92 3.22
N VAL A 216 20.79 18.26 2.14
CA VAL A 216 19.46 17.68 1.83
C VAL A 216 19.54 16.15 1.77
N GLU A 217 20.58 15.59 1.13
CA GLU A 217 20.77 14.15 1.01
C GLU A 217 21.13 13.48 2.33
N GLU A 218 21.92 14.14 3.17
CA GLU A 218 22.28 13.64 4.49
C GLU A 218 21.07 13.60 5.43
N ALA A 219 20.25 14.68 5.43
CA ALA A 219 19.02 14.71 6.21
C ALA A 219 18.04 13.59 5.81
N ASP A 220 17.82 13.40 4.51
CA ASP A 220 16.95 12.34 4.00
C ASP A 220 17.52 10.93 4.27
N ALA A 221 18.86 10.78 4.29
CA ALA A 221 19.49 9.52 4.65
C ALA A 221 19.36 9.17 6.14
N VAL A 222 19.47 10.18 7.02
CA VAL A 222 19.32 10.02 8.48
C VAL A 222 17.84 9.84 8.84
N MET A 223 16.96 10.78 8.42
CA MET A 223 15.51 10.75 8.67
C MET A 223 14.77 9.88 7.64
N GLY A 224 15.31 8.75 7.29
CA GLY A 224 14.75 7.76 6.39
C GLY A 224 14.71 6.37 7.03
N LYS A 225 15.22 5.37 6.32
CA LYS A 225 15.23 3.97 6.78
C LYS A 225 15.80 3.75 8.19
N PRO A 226 16.88 4.44 8.63
CA PRO A 226 17.44 4.25 9.96
C PRO A 226 16.46 4.46 11.10
N VAL A 227 15.56 5.43 10.95
CA VAL A 227 14.50 5.76 11.93
C VAL A 227 13.13 5.18 11.56
N GLY A 228 13.09 4.29 10.56
CA GLY A 228 11.83 3.67 10.12
C GLY A 228 10.91 4.58 9.31
N ILE A 229 11.43 5.65 8.75
CA ILE A 229 10.71 6.58 7.87
C ILE A 229 10.93 6.16 6.40
N PRO A 230 9.98 6.43 5.47
CA PRO A 230 10.17 6.16 4.06
C PRO A 230 11.47 6.78 3.49
N LYS A 231 12.02 6.17 2.44
CA LYS A 231 13.26 6.64 1.79
C LYS A 231 13.19 8.08 1.25
N THR A 232 12.00 8.65 1.14
CA THR A 232 11.81 10.07 0.78
C THR A 232 12.49 11.01 1.78
N GLY A 233 12.61 10.61 3.04
CA GLY A 233 13.14 11.46 4.11
C GLY A 233 12.25 12.69 4.37
N ILE A 234 12.86 13.79 4.77
CA ILE A 234 12.20 15.08 5.06
C ILE A 234 12.03 15.93 3.81
N PHE A 235 13.13 16.21 3.14
CA PHE A 235 13.15 17.14 2.01
C PHE A 235 12.45 16.55 0.78
N GLY A 236 12.63 15.26 0.54
CA GLY A 236 11.88 14.57 -0.49
C GLY A 236 10.37 14.46 -0.20
N LEU A 237 9.96 14.46 1.07
CA LEU A 237 8.56 14.52 1.49
C LEU A 237 7.98 15.92 1.26
N LEU A 238 8.69 16.99 1.63
CA LEU A 238 8.29 18.38 1.36
C LEU A 238 8.08 18.62 -0.14
N ASP A 239 8.98 18.12 -0.98
CA ASP A 239 8.83 18.19 -2.44
C ASP A 239 7.60 17.42 -2.96
N LEU A 240 7.22 16.32 -2.29
CA LEU A 240 6.06 15.52 -2.66
C LEU A 240 4.74 16.18 -2.27
N VAL A 241 4.67 16.69 -1.04
CA VAL A 241 3.47 17.33 -0.49
C VAL A 241 3.25 18.71 -1.14
N GLY A 242 4.33 19.45 -1.35
CA GLY A 242 4.36 20.83 -1.84
C GLY A 242 4.81 21.78 -0.77
N ILE A 243 5.96 22.41 -1.02
CA ILE A 243 6.65 23.31 -0.08
C ILE A 243 5.77 24.50 0.30
N ASP A 244 4.96 25.01 -0.65
CA ASP A 244 4.04 26.12 -0.47
C ASP A 244 2.88 25.83 0.50
N LEU A 245 2.55 24.56 0.76
CA LEU A 245 1.50 24.20 1.71
C LEU A 245 1.96 24.35 3.16
N GLN A 246 3.25 24.13 3.44
CA GLN A 246 3.79 24.13 4.80
C GLN A 246 3.53 25.47 5.55
N PRO A 247 3.86 26.67 5.01
CA PRO A 247 3.60 27.92 5.72
C PRO A 247 2.13 28.18 6.00
N HIS A 248 1.23 27.77 5.11
CA HIS A 248 -0.21 27.92 5.33
C HIS A 248 -0.71 27.07 6.50
N VAL A 249 -0.27 25.81 6.59
CA VAL A 249 -0.65 24.93 7.68
C VAL A 249 0.00 25.40 9.00
N GLU A 250 1.27 25.82 8.96
CA GLU A 250 1.97 26.39 10.13
C GLU A 250 1.25 27.62 10.67
N GLN A 251 0.86 28.56 9.82
CA GLN A 251 0.13 29.76 10.20
C GLN A 251 -1.25 29.42 10.80
N SER A 252 -1.98 28.50 10.19
CA SER A 252 -3.25 28.02 10.71
C SER A 252 -3.07 27.39 12.09
N MET A 253 -2.08 26.54 12.27
CA MET A 253 -1.75 25.92 13.56
C MET A 253 -1.40 26.98 14.61
N LEU A 254 -0.50 27.92 14.31
CA LEU A 254 -0.10 28.97 15.22
C LEU A 254 -1.26 29.88 15.66
N SER A 255 -2.26 30.06 14.81
CA SER A 255 -3.45 30.86 15.17
C SER A 255 -4.38 30.16 16.17
N LEU A 256 -4.36 28.81 16.20
CA LEU A 256 -5.31 27.98 16.97
C LEU A 256 -4.68 27.32 18.20
N LEU A 257 -3.36 27.08 18.19
CA LEU A 257 -2.68 26.39 19.29
C LEU A 257 -2.63 27.24 20.57
N PRO A 258 -2.69 26.61 21.76
CA PRO A 258 -2.51 27.29 23.04
C PRO A 258 -1.20 28.10 23.10
N ALA A 259 -1.16 29.16 23.92
CA ALA A 259 0.00 30.02 24.05
C ALA A 259 1.25 29.28 24.58
N ASN A 260 1.05 28.25 25.38
CA ASN A 260 2.10 27.43 26.00
C ASN A 260 2.40 26.15 25.21
N ASP A 261 1.90 26.02 23.98
CA ASP A 261 2.21 24.83 23.16
C ASP A 261 3.69 24.81 22.75
N MET A 262 4.34 23.67 22.92
CA MET A 262 5.76 23.47 22.57
C MET A 262 6.05 23.80 21.12
N TYR A 263 5.10 23.63 20.20
CA TYR A 263 5.28 24.02 18.81
C TYR A 263 5.64 25.49 18.66
N ARG A 264 5.05 26.38 19.45
CA ARG A 264 5.36 27.82 19.44
C ARG A 264 6.79 28.13 19.88
N GLU A 265 7.33 27.33 20.79
CA GLU A 265 8.71 27.49 21.27
C GLU A 265 9.74 27.07 20.22
N VAL A 266 9.44 26.02 19.47
CA VAL A 266 10.38 25.44 18.49
C VAL A 266 10.22 25.98 17.08
N HIS A 267 9.03 26.48 16.74
CA HIS A 267 8.77 27.05 15.41
C HIS A 267 9.68 28.24 15.12
N ARG A 268 10.26 28.26 13.94
CA ARG A 268 11.00 29.40 13.40
C ARG A 268 10.65 29.58 11.92
N PRO A 269 10.20 30.77 11.50
CA PRO A 269 10.02 31.09 10.08
C PRO A 269 11.31 30.83 9.31
N SER A 270 11.19 30.32 8.10
CA SER A 270 12.35 30.05 7.24
C SER A 270 12.33 30.99 6.03
N PRO A 271 13.11 32.08 6.05
CA PRO A 271 13.25 33.00 4.89
C PRO A 271 13.72 32.27 3.63
N PHE A 272 14.45 31.14 3.81
CA PHE A 272 14.90 30.32 2.71
C PHE A 272 13.72 29.64 2.00
N ILE A 273 12.79 29.06 2.76
CA ILE A 273 11.56 28.44 2.22
C ILE A 273 10.67 29.50 1.57
N GLU A 274 10.50 30.64 2.19
CA GLU A 274 9.72 31.75 1.62
C GLU A 274 10.30 32.19 0.26
N LYS A 275 11.63 32.33 0.16
CA LYS A 275 12.30 32.61 -1.11
C LYS A 275 12.08 31.51 -2.14
N MET A 276 12.20 30.23 -1.76
CA MET A 276 11.92 29.12 -2.68
C MET A 276 10.51 29.21 -3.27
N ILE A 277 9.51 29.50 -2.44
CA ILE A 277 8.11 29.66 -2.87
C ILE A 277 7.97 30.85 -3.84
N ALA A 278 8.56 31.98 -3.52
CA ALA A 278 8.56 33.17 -4.37
C ALA A 278 9.20 32.91 -5.74
N ASP A 279 10.27 32.11 -5.79
CA ASP A 279 10.96 31.70 -7.02
C ASP A 279 10.19 30.61 -7.81
N GLY A 280 9.09 30.08 -7.27
CA GLY A 280 8.28 29.03 -7.86
C GLY A 280 8.86 27.61 -7.67
N LEU A 281 9.76 27.46 -6.69
CA LEU A 281 10.36 26.18 -6.29
C LEU A 281 9.47 25.50 -5.22
N THR A 282 8.30 25.05 -5.64
CA THR A 282 7.24 24.51 -4.76
C THR A 282 7.22 22.98 -4.69
N GLY A 283 8.29 22.32 -5.07
CA GLY A 283 8.40 20.87 -5.11
C GLY A 283 8.06 20.28 -6.47
N ARG A 284 7.57 19.03 -6.48
CA ARG A 284 7.31 18.26 -7.73
C ARG A 284 6.25 18.91 -8.64
N LYS A 285 5.39 19.74 -8.11
CA LYS A 285 4.33 20.45 -8.85
C LYS A 285 4.82 21.77 -9.46
N GLY A 286 5.97 22.31 -8.99
CA GLY A 286 6.56 23.57 -9.42
C GLY A 286 7.72 23.39 -10.39
N LYS A 287 8.55 24.43 -10.50
CA LYS A 287 9.77 24.42 -11.32
C LYS A 287 10.87 23.49 -10.76
N GLY A 288 10.74 23.06 -9.52
CA GLY A 288 11.65 22.23 -8.72
C GLY A 288 11.33 22.40 -7.24
N GLY A 289 12.12 21.78 -6.38
CA GLY A 289 12.04 21.88 -4.93
C GLY A 289 13.42 21.70 -4.32
N PHE A 290 13.54 20.99 -3.21
CA PHE A 290 14.85 20.58 -2.68
C PHE A 290 15.58 19.65 -3.63
N TYR A 291 14.82 18.92 -4.45
CA TYR A 291 15.33 18.14 -5.58
C TYR A 291 14.69 18.60 -6.89
N ARG A 292 15.45 18.48 -7.99
CA ARG A 292 14.90 18.64 -9.33
C ARG A 292 15.56 17.68 -10.32
N LEU A 293 14.90 17.49 -11.48
CA LEU A 293 15.47 16.81 -12.62
C LEU A 293 15.89 17.84 -13.67
N ASN A 294 17.20 18.04 -13.82
CA ASN A 294 17.73 18.84 -14.89
C ASN A 294 17.71 18.05 -16.20
N ARG A 295 17.12 18.63 -17.24
CA ARG A 295 16.98 18.03 -18.59
C ARG A 295 17.80 18.79 -19.64
N SER A 296 18.56 19.78 -19.25
CA SER A 296 19.46 20.53 -20.15
C SER A 296 20.63 19.63 -20.56
N GLY A 297 20.96 19.60 -21.84
CA GLY A 297 22.10 18.82 -22.39
C GLY A 297 21.82 17.36 -22.77
N GLY A 298 20.54 16.95 -22.91
CA GLY A 298 20.19 15.61 -23.41
C GLY A 298 20.27 14.45 -22.40
N GLN A 299 20.92 14.64 -21.24
CA GLN A 299 20.92 13.70 -20.12
C GLN A 299 20.06 14.21 -18.97
N LYS A 300 19.32 13.27 -18.35
CA LYS A 300 18.53 13.57 -17.13
C LYS A 300 19.44 13.46 -15.92
N THR A 301 19.82 14.60 -15.33
CA THR A 301 20.62 14.66 -14.09
C THR A 301 19.72 15.04 -12.93
N LYS A 302 19.75 14.25 -11.84
CA LYS A 302 19.09 14.61 -10.60
C LYS A 302 19.99 15.59 -9.83
N GLU A 303 19.42 16.73 -9.42
CA GLU A 303 20.09 17.77 -8.67
C GLU A 303 19.40 17.97 -7.31
N SER A 304 20.15 18.42 -6.33
CA SER A 304 19.70 18.86 -5.00
C SER A 304 20.09 20.29 -4.74
N LEU A 305 19.29 20.97 -3.92
CA LEU A 305 19.52 22.34 -3.50
C LEU A 305 20.58 22.36 -2.38
N ASP A 306 21.60 23.16 -2.52
CA ASP A 306 22.56 23.44 -1.45
C ASP A 306 21.92 24.43 -0.46
N LEU A 307 21.77 24.01 0.80
CA LEU A 307 21.10 24.81 1.83
C LEU A 307 21.86 26.07 2.26
N LYS A 308 23.18 26.18 1.93
CA LYS A 308 23.99 27.34 2.25
C LYS A 308 23.95 28.38 1.14
N THR A 309 24.05 27.93 -0.11
CA THR A 309 24.15 28.86 -1.26
C THR A 309 22.81 29.10 -1.93
N GLY A 310 21.84 28.20 -1.80
CA GLY A 310 20.57 28.23 -2.52
C GLY A 310 20.70 27.83 -4.00
N GLU A 311 21.84 27.26 -4.41
CA GLU A 311 22.10 26.85 -5.79
C GLU A 311 21.93 25.31 -5.92
N TYR A 312 21.56 24.86 -7.13
CA TYR A 312 21.47 23.44 -7.42
C TYR A 312 22.82 22.85 -7.79
N ARG A 313 23.12 21.69 -7.25
CA ARG A 313 24.26 20.84 -7.57
C ARG A 313 23.84 19.40 -7.86
N ALA A 314 24.71 18.61 -8.47
CA ALA A 314 24.47 17.19 -8.65
C ALA A 314 24.24 16.51 -7.28
N VAL A 315 23.28 15.57 -7.23
CA VAL A 315 23.01 14.80 -6.00
C VAL A 315 24.22 13.97 -5.63
N GLU A 316 24.66 14.09 -4.38
CA GLU A 316 25.73 13.30 -3.80
C GLU A 316 25.17 12.20 -2.88
N LYS A 317 25.91 11.10 -2.78
CA LYS A 317 25.54 10.03 -1.86
C LYS A 317 25.97 10.41 -0.45
N ALA A 318 25.01 10.42 0.48
CA ALA A 318 25.35 10.61 1.90
C ALA A 318 26.25 9.46 2.42
N THR A 319 27.32 9.83 3.11
CA THR A 319 28.36 8.88 3.63
C THR A 319 28.57 9.02 5.13
N LEU A 320 27.49 9.29 5.90
CA LEU A 320 27.56 9.45 7.35
C LEU A 320 27.75 8.09 8.05
N GLU A 321 28.69 8.02 8.98
CA GLU A 321 28.96 6.81 9.77
C GLU A 321 27.79 6.44 10.69
N SER A 322 27.10 7.45 11.24
CA SER A 322 25.87 7.29 12.02
C SER A 322 24.78 6.50 11.30
N VAL A 323 24.59 6.71 9.99
CA VAL A 323 23.65 5.96 9.16
C VAL A 323 24.01 4.46 9.10
N SER A 324 25.30 4.16 9.08
CA SER A 324 25.81 2.78 9.13
C SER A 324 25.66 2.16 10.52
N ALA A 325 25.93 2.96 11.58
CA ALA A 325 25.78 2.56 12.99
C ALA A 325 24.32 2.20 13.35
N ALA A 326 23.34 2.77 12.67
CA ALA A 326 21.92 2.46 12.85
C ALA A 326 21.56 0.97 12.63
N ARG A 327 22.44 0.19 11.99
CA ARG A 327 22.28 -1.28 11.87
C ARG A 327 22.33 -1.99 13.23
N ALA A 328 23.04 -1.41 14.21
CA ALA A 328 23.08 -1.91 15.58
C ALA A 328 21.89 -1.46 16.44
N GLY A 329 21.06 -0.54 15.93
CA GLY A 329 19.86 -0.05 16.60
C GLY A 329 19.72 1.47 16.53
N LEU A 330 18.53 1.97 16.91
CA LEU A 330 18.23 3.39 16.89
C LEU A 330 19.13 4.19 17.85
N ARG A 331 19.43 3.62 19.02
CA ARG A 331 20.33 4.24 20.00
C ARG A 331 21.73 4.50 19.44
N ALA A 332 22.27 3.53 18.69
CA ALA A 332 23.59 3.67 18.06
C ALA A 332 23.62 4.80 17.01
N LEU A 333 22.50 5.09 16.36
CA LEU A 333 22.37 6.26 15.48
C LEU A 333 22.48 7.57 16.26
N VAL A 334 21.62 7.74 17.30
CA VAL A 334 21.49 9.02 18.01
C VAL A 334 22.64 9.33 19.00
N GLU A 335 23.41 8.33 19.41
CA GLU A 335 24.61 8.49 20.23
C GLU A 335 25.88 8.67 19.38
N HIS A 336 25.80 8.52 18.07
CA HIS A 336 26.97 8.63 17.20
C HIS A 336 27.50 10.09 17.20
N PRO A 337 28.83 10.31 17.33
CA PRO A 337 29.39 11.65 17.51
C PRO A 337 29.43 12.51 16.24
N ASP A 338 29.17 11.93 15.05
CA ASP A 338 29.13 12.71 13.82
C ASP A 338 27.92 13.67 13.75
N LYS A 339 27.92 14.57 12.76
CA LYS A 339 26.81 15.51 12.56
C LYS A 339 25.46 14.82 12.30
N GLY A 340 25.45 13.63 11.70
CA GLY A 340 24.23 12.87 11.43
C GLY A 340 23.60 12.31 12.71
N GLY A 341 24.41 11.82 13.65
CA GLY A 341 23.93 11.36 14.96
C GLY A 341 23.36 12.52 15.80
N ARG A 342 24.04 13.67 15.84
CA ARG A 342 23.55 14.89 16.52
C ARG A 342 22.22 15.37 15.90
N TYR A 343 22.15 15.42 14.57
CA TYR A 343 20.93 15.79 13.86
C TYR A 343 19.78 14.82 14.16
N ALA A 344 20.05 13.50 14.09
CA ALA A 344 19.05 12.49 14.43
C ALA A 344 18.48 12.68 15.85
N TRP A 345 19.37 12.88 16.83
CA TRP A 345 18.97 13.10 18.21
C TRP A 345 18.11 14.34 18.35
N ARG A 346 18.55 15.49 17.84
CA ARG A 346 17.82 16.76 17.97
C ARG A 346 16.42 16.66 17.38
N VAL A 347 16.27 16.08 16.18
CA VAL A 347 14.97 15.91 15.54
C VAL A 347 14.08 14.97 16.34
N LEU A 348 14.60 13.79 16.73
CA LEU A 348 13.83 12.80 17.48
C LEU A 348 13.50 13.29 18.90
N ALA A 349 14.41 13.94 19.60
CA ALA A 349 14.17 14.49 20.92
C ALA A 349 12.95 15.43 20.94
N HIS A 350 12.87 16.39 20.02
CA HIS A 350 11.73 17.31 19.93
C HIS A 350 10.45 16.62 19.44
N THR A 351 10.55 15.76 18.42
CA THR A 351 9.36 15.11 17.86
C THR A 351 8.72 14.13 18.83
N LEU A 352 9.53 13.28 19.47
CA LEU A 352 9.02 12.23 20.35
C LEU A 352 8.57 12.78 21.70
N SER A 353 9.27 13.80 22.25
CA SER A 353 8.81 14.47 23.47
C SER A 353 7.52 15.23 23.23
N TYR A 354 7.37 15.89 22.08
CA TYR A 354 6.12 16.55 21.71
C TYR A 354 4.97 15.54 21.60
N ALA A 355 5.16 14.44 20.86
CA ALA A 355 4.13 13.40 20.75
C ALA A 355 3.73 12.83 22.12
N ALA A 356 4.69 12.62 23.01
CA ALA A 356 4.44 12.14 24.37
C ALA A 356 3.71 13.17 25.25
N SER A 357 4.00 14.47 25.10
CA SER A 357 3.35 15.55 25.88
C SER A 357 1.89 15.76 25.48
N LEU A 358 1.49 15.36 24.28
CA LEU A 358 0.15 15.59 23.73
C LEU A 358 -0.87 14.51 24.14
N VAL A 359 -0.47 13.42 24.79
CA VAL A 359 -1.41 12.44 25.33
C VAL A 359 -1.72 12.80 26.80
N PRO A 360 -2.99 12.97 27.19
CA PRO A 360 -4.23 12.62 26.50
C PRO A 360 -4.92 13.76 25.73
N GLU A 361 -4.25 14.86 25.40
CA GLU A 361 -4.85 16.04 24.75
C GLU A 361 -5.42 15.71 23.36
N ILE A 362 -4.65 15.01 22.49
CA ILE A 362 -5.02 14.75 21.09
C ILE A 362 -5.65 13.36 20.87
N ALA A 363 -5.41 12.43 21.80
CA ALA A 363 -5.91 11.05 21.75
C ALA A 363 -6.00 10.45 23.16
N ASP A 364 -6.91 9.51 23.36
CA ASP A 364 -7.09 8.84 24.67
C ASP A 364 -5.98 7.82 25.01
N ASN A 365 -5.22 7.39 24.00
CA ASN A 365 -4.21 6.35 24.15
C ASN A 365 -3.04 6.53 23.17
N ILE A 366 -1.92 5.91 23.51
CA ILE A 366 -0.67 6.01 22.76
C ILE A 366 -0.72 5.26 21.42
N SER A 367 -1.50 4.19 21.31
CA SER A 367 -1.61 3.43 20.07
C SER A 367 -2.32 4.23 18.97
N ALA A 368 -3.25 5.12 19.31
CA ALA A 368 -3.86 6.03 18.35
C ALA A 368 -2.81 6.96 17.71
N VAL A 369 -1.90 7.50 18.54
CA VAL A 369 -0.80 8.35 18.07
C VAL A 369 0.14 7.58 17.11
N ASP A 370 0.53 6.39 17.53
CA ASP A 370 1.41 5.54 16.71
C ASP A 370 0.75 5.12 15.38
N GLU A 371 -0.51 4.70 15.42
CA GLU A 371 -1.26 4.32 14.22
C GLU A 371 -1.48 5.52 13.28
N ALA A 372 -1.72 6.72 13.83
CA ALA A 372 -1.83 7.92 13.01
C ALA A 372 -0.54 8.21 12.23
N MET A 373 0.62 8.14 12.87
CA MET A 373 1.91 8.40 12.22
C MET A 373 2.29 7.27 11.24
N LYS A 374 2.00 6.02 11.59
CA LYS A 374 2.26 4.85 10.71
C LYS A 374 1.40 4.88 9.45
N ASN A 375 0.13 5.23 9.57
CA ASN A 375 -0.81 5.21 8.44
C ASN A 375 -0.92 6.55 7.69
N GLY A 376 -0.57 7.68 8.32
CA GLY A 376 -0.60 9.02 7.75
C GLY A 376 0.71 9.45 7.07
N TYR A 377 1.86 9.04 7.62
CA TYR A 377 3.19 9.34 7.07
C TYR A 377 3.96 8.10 6.62
N ALA A 378 3.33 6.93 6.65
CA ALA A 378 3.94 5.65 6.31
C ALA A 378 5.20 5.33 7.15
N TRP A 379 5.26 5.77 8.39
CA TRP A 379 6.31 5.38 9.32
C TRP A 379 6.21 3.88 9.62
N LYS A 380 7.34 3.23 9.79
CA LYS A 380 7.40 1.81 10.19
C LYS A 380 7.06 1.64 11.67
N TRP A 381 7.48 2.61 12.48
CA TRP A 381 7.27 2.66 13.93
C TRP A 381 6.67 4.01 14.30
N GLY A 382 5.66 4.00 15.17
CA GLY A 382 5.10 5.23 15.71
C GLY A 382 6.01 5.86 16.77
N PRO A 383 5.67 7.08 17.25
CA PRO A 383 6.46 7.79 18.24
C PRO A 383 6.76 7.00 19.51
N PHE A 384 5.77 6.32 20.10
CA PHE A 384 5.95 5.53 21.31
C PHE A 384 6.71 4.24 21.08
N GLU A 385 6.51 3.59 19.92
CA GLU A 385 7.34 2.46 19.49
C GLU A 385 8.82 2.87 19.29
N LEU A 386 9.09 4.12 18.82
CA LEU A 386 10.45 4.67 18.70
C LEU A 386 11.07 4.96 20.06
N ILE A 387 10.29 5.50 21.01
CA ILE A 387 10.76 5.70 22.39
C ILE A 387 11.14 4.36 23.02
N ASP A 388 10.34 3.32 22.86
CA ASP A 388 10.66 1.97 23.37
C ASP A 388 11.96 1.43 22.75
N LYS A 389 12.24 1.71 21.48
CA LYS A 389 13.52 1.34 20.82
C LYS A 389 14.73 2.10 21.36
N LEU A 390 14.54 3.31 21.86
CA LEU A 390 15.57 4.08 22.54
C LEU A 390 15.71 3.64 24.02
N GLY A 391 14.64 3.14 24.61
CA GLY A 391 14.47 2.92 26.04
C GLY A 391 13.88 4.17 26.70
N ALA A 392 12.66 4.05 27.24
CA ALA A 392 11.88 5.18 27.78
C ALA A 392 12.67 5.96 28.86
N LYS A 393 13.24 5.25 29.85
CA LYS A 393 14.06 5.86 30.90
C LYS A 393 15.28 6.58 30.35
N TRP A 394 16.04 5.93 29.45
CA TRP A 394 17.20 6.57 28.85
C TRP A 394 16.82 7.84 28.05
N PHE A 395 15.71 7.80 27.34
CA PHE A 395 15.21 8.95 26.58
C PHE A 395 14.85 10.10 27.53
N ALA A 396 14.13 9.82 28.62
CA ALA A 396 13.78 10.80 29.65
C ALA A 396 15.03 11.43 30.30
N ASP A 397 15.99 10.59 30.71
CA ASP A 397 17.23 11.04 31.33
C ASP A 397 18.06 11.93 30.40
N LYS A 398 18.13 11.57 29.13
CA LYS A 398 18.86 12.36 28.14
C LYS A 398 18.16 13.70 27.82
N LEU A 399 16.83 13.75 27.77
CA LEU A 399 16.08 15.01 27.68
C LEU A 399 16.42 15.92 28.88
N ALA A 400 16.33 15.39 30.08
CA ALA A 400 16.63 16.14 31.32
C ALA A 400 18.07 16.65 31.36
N ALA A 401 19.04 15.82 30.94
CA ALA A 401 20.46 16.20 30.89
C ALA A 401 20.74 17.34 29.92
N GLU A 402 19.94 17.48 28.87
CA GLU A 402 20.05 18.58 27.91
C GLU A 402 19.11 19.77 28.22
N GLY A 403 18.42 19.73 29.37
CA GLY A 403 17.53 20.81 29.81
C GLY A 403 16.22 20.88 29.02
N LEU A 404 15.83 19.78 28.32
CA LEU A 404 14.56 19.67 27.64
C LEU A 404 13.47 19.17 28.59
N ALA A 405 12.24 19.61 28.38
CA ALA A 405 11.10 19.15 29.20
C ALA A 405 10.87 17.64 29.05
N VAL A 406 10.69 16.96 30.17
CA VAL A 406 10.35 15.55 30.19
C VAL A 406 8.81 15.43 30.32
N PRO A 407 8.12 14.84 29.33
CA PRO A 407 6.67 14.61 29.41
C PRO A 407 6.27 13.72 30.59
N ALA A 408 5.16 14.04 31.28
CA ALA A 408 4.70 13.30 32.45
C ALA A 408 4.49 11.79 32.19
N ILE A 409 4.07 11.41 31.00
CA ILE A 409 3.89 9.99 30.63
C ILE A 409 5.23 9.23 30.54
N LEU A 410 6.34 9.92 30.22
CA LEU A 410 7.70 9.35 30.27
C LEU A 410 8.19 9.14 31.72
N GLU A 411 7.84 10.06 32.61
CA GLU A 411 8.13 9.88 34.04
C GLU A 411 7.31 8.73 34.63
N ALA A 412 6.04 8.63 34.22
CA ALA A 412 5.11 7.60 34.71
C ALA A 412 5.52 6.18 34.27
N VAL A 413 5.98 5.99 33.02
CA VAL A 413 6.41 4.68 32.54
C VAL A 413 7.74 4.23 33.16
N GLY A 414 8.62 5.18 33.57
CA GLY A 414 9.87 4.94 34.27
C GLY A 414 10.78 3.95 33.54
N GLU A 415 11.20 2.88 34.23
CA GLU A 415 12.02 1.80 33.67
C GLU A 415 11.25 0.86 32.73
N GLY A 416 9.92 1.02 32.61
CA GLY A 416 9.06 0.20 31.75
C GLY A 416 9.19 0.54 30.26
N SER A 417 8.27 0.00 29.50
CA SER A 417 8.10 0.29 28.07
C SER A 417 6.65 0.68 27.79
N PHE A 418 6.43 1.45 26.73
CA PHE A 418 5.08 1.84 26.32
C PHE A 418 4.26 0.66 25.81
N TYR A 419 4.92 -0.30 25.19
CA TYR A 419 4.32 -1.57 24.75
C TYR A 419 5.00 -2.75 25.41
N ARG A 420 4.18 -3.72 25.83
CA ARG A 420 4.70 -5.00 26.33
C ARG A 420 3.83 -6.16 25.85
N THR A 421 4.41 -7.35 25.83
CA THR A 421 3.67 -8.59 25.67
C THR A 421 3.43 -9.20 27.04
N HIS A 422 2.18 -9.46 27.39
CA HIS A 422 1.79 -10.12 28.62
C HIS A 422 0.78 -11.23 28.29
N GLU A 423 1.07 -12.46 28.70
CA GLU A 423 0.26 -13.66 28.38
C GLU A 423 -0.13 -13.77 26.89
N GLY A 424 0.82 -13.49 25.99
CA GLY A 424 0.61 -13.53 24.55
C GLY A 424 -0.18 -12.36 23.96
N ARG A 425 -0.64 -11.41 24.76
CA ARG A 425 -1.38 -10.20 24.34
C ARG A 425 -0.46 -8.99 24.28
N LEU A 426 -0.67 -8.15 23.29
CA LEU A 426 -0.02 -6.85 23.24
C LEU A 426 -0.75 -5.87 24.14
N GLN A 427 -0.04 -5.27 25.08
CA GLN A 427 -0.54 -4.23 25.98
C GLN A 427 0.14 -2.91 25.70
N GLN A 428 -0.57 -1.82 25.92
CA GLN A 428 -0.08 -0.45 25.90
C GLN A 428 -0.14 0.17 27.29
N PHE A 429 0.82 1.03 27.59
CA PHE A 429 0.82 1.85 28.80
C PHE A 429 -0.25 2.95 28.72
N SER A 430 -1.02 3.14 29.74
CA SER A 430 -2.08 4.13 29.83
C SER A 430 -1.66 5.32 30.67
N THR A 431 -2.30 6.47 30.49
CA THR A 431 -2.03 7.71 31.25
C THR A 431 -2.33 7.62 32.75
N ASP A 432 -3.09 6.61 33.16
CA ASP A 432 -3.34 6.30 34.58
C ASP A 432 -2.26 5.45 35.26
N GLY A 433 -1.21 5.09 34.54
CA GLY A 433 -0.08 4.31 35.03
C GLY A 433 -0.21 2.79 34.85
N ASP A 434 -1.32 2.30 34.32
CA ASP A 434 -1.60 0.88 34.13
C ASP A 434 -1.36 0.43 32.69
N TYR A 435 -1.22 -0.89 32.49
CA TYR A 435 -1.18 -1.49 31.17
C TYR A 435 -2.54 -2.03 30.77
N ARG A 436 -2.95 -1.76 29.53
CA ARG A 436 -4.22 -2.21 28.96
C ARG A 436 -4.00 -3.00 27.68
N ASP A 437 -4.78 -4.08 27.50
CA ASP A 437 -4.74 -4.88 26.27
C ASP A 437 -5.16 -4.01 25.07
N ILE A 438 -4.44 -4.15 23.96
CA ILE A 438 -4.86 -3.58 22.68
C ILE A 438 -5.90 -4.53 22.07
N VAL A 439 -7.16 -4.10 22.11
CA VAL A 439 -8.29 -4.86 21.56
C VAL A 439 -8.41 -4.60 20.06
N ARG A 440 -8.47 -5.66 19.28
CA ARG A 440 -8.72 -5.57 17.82
C ARG A 440 -10.21 -5.46 17.54
N PRO A 441 -10.62 -4.69 16.51
CA PRO A 441 -12.01 -4.69 16.07
C PRO A 441 -12.48 -6.08 15.62
N ASP A 442 -13.76 -6.37 15.79
CA ASP A 442 -14.35 -7.64 15.34
C ASP A 442 -14.08 -7.92 13.86
N GLY A 443 -13.60 -9.12 13.56
CA GLY A 443 -13.24 -9.55 12.20
C GLY A 443 -11.86 -9.05 11.73
N VAL A 444 -11.03 -8.54 12.65
CA VAL A 444 -9.58 -8.35 12.43
C VAL A 444 -8.84 -9.53 13.03
N LEU A 445 -8.02 -10.18 12.23
CA LEU A 445 -7.12 -11.26 12.65
C LEU A 445 -5.73 -10.96 12.09
N LEU A 446 -4.76 -10.72 12.98
CA LEU A 446 -3.39 -10.44 12.60
C LEU A 446 -2.49 -11.63 12.92
N LEU A 447 -1.67 -12.02 11.96
CA LEU A 447 -0.67 -13.08 12.15
C LEU A 447 0.35 -12.68 13.22
N ALA A 448 0.67 -11.38 13.32
CA ALA A 448 1.53 -10.85 14.37
C ALA A 448 1.00 -11.11 15.79
N ASP A 449 -0.32 -11.08 16.01
CA ASP A 449 -0.93 -11.38 17.30
C ASP A 449 -0.84 -12.88 17.60
N ILE A 450 -1.08 -13.74 16.60
CA ILE A 450 -0.92 -15.20 16.72
C ILE A 450 0.52 -15.58 17.09
N LYS A 451 1.49 -14.95 16.44
CA LYS A 451 2.94 -15.17 16.67
C LYS A 451 3.40 -14.77 18.07
N ARG A 452 2.71 -13.85 18.73
CA ARG A 452 2.96 -13.51 20.13
C ARG A 452 2.42 -14.55 21.11
N ALA A 453 1.28 -15.15 20.74
CA ALA A 453 0.54 -16.07 21.63
C ALA A 453 0.92 -17.55 21.42
N SER A 454 1.60 -17.91 20.32
CA SER A 454 1.85 -19.31 19.94
C SER A 454 3.21 -19.51 19.28
N THR A 455 3.56 -20.79 19.10
CA THR A 455 4.71 -21.23 18.30
C THR A 455 4.23 -21.84 17.00
N PRO A 456 5.02 -21.81 15.92
CA PRO A 456 4.62 -22.39 14.65
C PRO A 456 4.55 -23.93 14.74
N ILE A 457 3.60 -24.54 14.05
CA ILE A 457 3.49 -26.00 13.89
C ILE A 457 4.72 -26.57 13.17
N ALA A 458 5.25 -25.79 12.21
CA ALA A 458 6.50 -26.09 11.54
C ALA A 458 7.12 -24.78 11.04
N SER A 459 8.46 -24.71 11.01
CA SER A 459 9.19 -23.55 10.52
C SER A 459 10.51 -23.97 9.87
N ASN A 460 10.99 -23.12 8.95
CA ASN A 460 12.35 -23.15 8.42
C ASN A 460 12.81 -21.69 8.15
N GLY A 461 13.95 -21.49 7.50
CA GLY A 461 14.51 -20.16 7.24
C GLY A 461 13.68 -19.27 6.30
N SER A 462 12.68 -19.81 5.58
CA SER A 462 11.94 -19.11 4.53
C SER A 462 10.43 -19.07 4.74
N ALA A 463 9.88 -20.02 5.50
CA ALA A 463 8.44 -20.13 5.71
C ALA A 463 8.08 -20.80 7.04
N SER A 464 6.86 -20.54 7.52
CA SER A 464 6.31 -21.13 8.75
C SER A 464 4.84 -21.53 8.56
N LEU A 465 4.40 -22.55 9.30
CA LEU A 465 2.99 -22.97 9.41
C LEU A 465 2.46 -22.59 10.77
N TRP A 466 1.38 -21.82 10.79
CA TRP A 466 0.72 -21.32 11.99
C TRP A 466 -0.69 -21.86 12.10
N ASP A 467 -1.05 -22.33 13.29
CA ASP A 467 -2.46 -22.58 13.60
C ASP A 467 -3.15 -21.23 13.82
N ILE A 468 -4.12 -20.92 12.98
CA ILE A 468 -4.91 -19.67 13.07
C ILE A 468 -6.30 -19.88 13.68
N GLY A 469 -6.49 -21.01 14.36
CA GLY A 469 -7.74 -21.43 15.00
C GLY A 469 -8.74 -22.09 14.03
N ASP A 470 -9.76 -22.74 14.60
CA ASP A 470 -10.84 -23.42 13.87
C ASP A 470 -10.34 -24.50 12.89
N GLN A 471 -9.23 -25.17 13.22
CA GLN A 471 -8.58 -26.18 12.40
C GLN A 471 -8.11 -25.67 11.02
N VAL A 472 -7.71 -24.41 10.94
CA VAL A 472 -7.13 -23.80 9.73
C VAL A 472 -5.65 -23.49 9.95
N LEU A 473 -4.80 -23.94 9.02
CA LEU A 473 -3.38 -23.57 9.00
C LEU A 473 -3.13 -22.36 8.09
N CYS A 474 -2.19 -21.51 8.48
CA CYS A 474 -1.66 -20.44 7.67
C CYS A 474 -0.21 -20.75 7.27
N LEU A 475 0.07 -20.80 5.97
CA LEU A 475 1.42 -20.83 5.42
C LEU A 475 1.90 -19.39 5.23
N GLU A 476 2.85 -18.98 6.06
CA GLU A 476 3.52 -17.68 6.01
C GLU A 476 4.85 -17.78 5.28
N PHE A 477 5.09 -16.87 4.31
CA PHE A 477 6.42 -16.64 3.74
C PHE A 477 7.12 -15.52 4.50
N HIS A 478 8.41 -15.71 4.83
CA HIS A 478 9.24 -14.70 5.49
C HIS A 478 10.67 -14.66 4.95
N ALA A 479 10.90 -15.22 3.76
CA ALA A 479 12.14 -15.06 3.00
C ALA A 479 12.35 -13.59 2.58
N LYS A 480 13.57 -13.23 2.21
CA LYS A 480 13.87 -11.87 1.70
C LYS A 480 12.98 -11.56 0.49
N MET A 481 12.18 -10.50 0.58
CA MET A 481 11.18 -10.11 -0.43
C MET A 481 10.12 -11.20 -0.70
N ASN A 482 10.05 -12.22 0.14
CA ASN A 482 9.22 -13.42 -0.07
C ASN A 482 9.45 -14.08 -1.44
N ALA A 483 10.72 -14.04 -1.91
CA ALA A 483 11.11 -14.76 -3.11
C ALA A 483 10.96 -16.27 -2.88
N ILE A 484 10.26 -16.94 -3.78
CA ILE A 484 9.99 -18.37 -3.68
C ILE A 484 11.30 -19.14 -3.85
N ASP A 485 11.67 -19.89 -2.82
CA ASP A 485 12.86 -20.72 -2.74
C ASP A 485 12.53 -22.17 -2.36
N GLU A 486 13.55 -23.02 -2.26
CA GLU A 486 13.39 -24.42 -1.85
C GLU A 486 12.77 -24.56 -0.45
N GLY A 487 13.02 -23.61 0.47
CA GLY A 487 12.46 -23.60 1.82
C GLY A 487 10.96 -23.38 1.82
N ILE A 488 10.46 -22.42 1.02
CA ILE A 488 9.01 -22.19 0.84
C ILE A 488 8.35 -23.40 0.19
N MET A 489 8.95 -23.99 -0.85
CA MET A 489 8.44 -25.19 -1.53
C MET A 489 8.38 -26.39 -0.58
N ALA A 490 9.41 -26.60 0.23
CA ALA A 490 9.45 -27.67 1.22
C ALA A 490 8.37 -27.48 2.30
N MET A 491 8.11 -26.23 2.74
CA MET A 491 7.08 -25.94 3.73
C MET A 491 5.66 -26.15 3.15
N ALA A 492 5.42 -25.73 1.90
CA ALA A 492 4.18 -26.02 1.20
C ALA A 492 3.92 -27.53 1.07
N ALA A 493 4.93 -28.30 0.68
CA ALA A 493 4.87 -29.75 0.63
C ALA A 493 4.62 -30.39 2.01
N LYS A 494 5.18 -29.79 3.08
CA LYS A 494 4.96 -30.24 4.46
C LYS A 494 3.53 -29.95 4.93
N ALA A 495 2.97 -28.79 4.58
CA ALA A 495 1.59 -28.43 4.88
C ALA A 495 0.59 -29.46 4.31
N LEU A 496 0.81 -29.89 3.05
CA LEU A 496 -0.02 -30.89 2.38
C LEU A 496 -0.08 -32.25 3.12
N LYS A 497 0.92 -32.57 3.93
CA LYS A 497 0.97 -33.78 4.77
C LYS A 497 0.35 -33.54 6.15
N ILE A 498 0.75 -32.46 6.80
CA ILE A 498 0.34 -32.13 8.18
C ILE A 498 -1.18 -31.93 8.25
N ILE A 499 -1.80 -31.26 7.28
CA ILE A 499 -3.22 -30.91 7.33
C ILE A 499 -4.10 -32.16 7.51
N PRO A 500 -4.05 -33.17 6.65
CA PRO A 500 -4.86 -34.38 6.85
C PRO A 500 -4.40 -35.26 8.02
N GLU A 501 -3.08 -35.32 8.30
CA GLU A 501 -2.53 -36.15 9.38
C GLU A 501 -2.91 -35.64 10.78
N GLN A 502 -3.04 -34.32 10.95
CA GLN A 502 -3.35 -33.70 12.24
C GLN A 502 -4.79 -33.17 12.35
N GLY A 503 -5.65 -33.50 11.38
CA GLY A 503 -7.07 -33.15 11.41
C GLY A 503 -7.39 -31.70 11.15
N TYR A 504 -6.47 -30.95 10.51
CA TYR A 504 -6.81 -29.63 9.98
C TYR A 504 -7.70 -29.74 8.75
N ARG A 505 -8.49 -28.69 8.49
CA ARG A 505 -9.54 -28.70 7.47
C ARG A 505 -9.23 -27.85 6.25
N ALA A 506 -8.30 -26.90 6.36
CA ALA A 506 -8.01 -25.94 5.28
C ALA A 506 -6.62 -25.32 5.43
N LEU A 507 -6.12 -24.78 4.31
CA LEU A 507 -4.90 -24.01 4.23
C LEU A 507 -5.18 -22.56 3.74
N VAL A 508 -4.66 -21.59 4.46
CA VAL A 508 -4.55 -20.19 3.98
C VAL A 508 -3.08 -19.90 3.66
N ILE A 509 -2.80 -19.25 2.53
CA ILE A 509 -1.46 -18.79 2.17
C ILE A 509 -1.45 -17.27 2.31
N HIS A 510 -0.72 -16.75 3.31
CA HIS A 510 -0.73 -15.34 3.68
C HIS A 510 0.58 -14.90 4.34
N ASN A 511 0.91 -13.62 4.24
CA ASN A 511 1.92 -12.96 5.08
C ASN A 511 1.59 -11.48 5.26
N GLU A 512 2.13 -10.89 6.32
CA GLU A 512 1.95 -9.46 6.65
C GLU A 512 3.09 -8.56 6.14
N ALA A 513 3.98 -9.09 5.29
CA ALA A 513 5.04 -8.29 4.68
C ALA A 513 4.47 -7.27 3.66
N ALA A 514 5.28 -6.31 3.24
CA ALA A 514 4.87 -5.30 2.26
C ALA A 514 4.41 -5.91 0.92
N ASN A 515 4.95 -7.08 0.56
CA ASN A 515 4.61 -7.81 -0.66
C ASN A 515 4.32 -9.28 -0.33
N PHE A 516 3.36 -9.84 -1.02
CA PHE A 516 3.07 -11.27 -0.92
C PHE A 516 4.27 -12.11 -1.40
N SER A 517 4.75 -11.85 -2.62
CA SER A 517 5.95 -12.46 -3.19
C SER A 517 6.39 -11.73 -4.46
N VAL A 518 7.69 -11.55 -4.63
CA VAL A 518 8.25 -10.96 -5.88
C VAL A 518 8.58 -12.00 -6.95
N GLY A 519 8.23 -13.27 -6.73
CA GLY A 519 8.47 -14.37 -7.68
C GLY A 519 9.56 -15.33 -7.23
N ALA A 520 10.05 -16.14 -8.15
CA ALA A 520 11.10 -17.13 -7.89
C ALA A 520 12.45 -16.48 -7.54
N ASN A 521 13.26 -17.17 -6.74
CA ASN A 521 14.64 -16.76 -6.49
C ASN A 521 15.53 -17.04 -7.72
N VAL A 522 15.52 -16.10 -8.67
CA VAL A 522 16.27 -16.22 -9.93
C VAL A 522 17.80 -16.21 -9.74
N GLY A 523 18.31 -15.76 -8.60
CA GLY A 523 19.75 -15.83 -8.29
C GLY A 523 20.28 -17.25 -8.18
N MET A 524 19.47 -18.16 -7.61
CA MET A 524 19.82 -19.58 -7.56
C MET A 524 19.81 -20.22 -8.97
N ALA A 525 18.86 -19.82 -9.82
CA ALA A 525 18.80 -20.28 -11.21
C ALA A 525 20.02 -19.80 -12.01
N LEU A 526 20.43 -18.53 -11.84
CA LEU A 526 21.63 -17.97 -12.45
C LEU A 526 22.88 -18.72 -12.01
N PHE A 527 23.04 -18.96 -10.71
CA PHE A 527 24.17 -19.72 -10.17
C PHE A 527 24.24 -21.13 -10.78
N ALA A 528 23.11 -21.85 -10.77
CA ALA A 528 23.05 -23.21 -11.32
C ALA A 528 23.32 -23.25 -12.85
N ALA A 529 22.87 -22.22 -13.59
CA ALA A 529 23.14 -22.10 -15.03
C ALA A 529 24.61 -21.83 -15.31
N ASN A 530 25.28 -20.95 -14.54
CA ASN A 530 26.70 -20.62 -14.69
C ASN A 530 27.62 -21.83 -14.47
N ILE A 531 27.20 -22.80 -13.64
CA ILE A 531 27.93 -24.06 -13.45
C ILE A 531 27.37 -25.21 -14.32
N ALA A 532 26.52 -24.90 -15.28
CA ALA A 532 25.88 -25.85 -16.20
C ALA A 532 25.13 -27.03 -15.52
N ALA A 533 24.56 -26.80 -14.33
CA ALA A 533 23.81 -27.82 -13.57
C ALA A 533 22.41 -28.09 -14.14
N TRP A 534 22.28 -28.33 -15.45
CA TRP A 534 21.03 -28.47 -16.17
C TRP A 534 20.06 -29.53 -15.63
N PRO A 535 20.53 -30.74 -15.24
CA PRO A 535 19.65 -31.72 -14.60
C PRO A 535 19.02 -31.21 -13.31
N LYS A 536 19.80 -30.49 -12.48
CA LYS A 536 19.31 -29.92 -11.21
C LYS A 536 18.28 -28.80 -11.47
N ILE A 537 18.51 -27.93 -12.44
CA ILE A 537 17.55 -26.91 -12.85
C ILE A 537 16.24 -27.56 -13.31
N THR A 538 16.33 -28.57 -14.19
CA THR A 538 15.13 -29.27 -14.70
C THR A 538 14.36 -29.94 -13.59
N GLU A 539 15.04 -30.57 -12.64
CA GLU A 539 14.42 -31.23 -11.51
C GLU A 539 13.79 -30.22 -10.53
N SER A 540 14.45 -29.10 -10.23
CA SER A 540 13.91 -28.03 -9.38
C SER A 540 12.63 -27.43 -9.97
N VAL A 541 12.60 -27.16 -11.29
CA VAL A 541 11.38 -26.67 -11.95
C VAL A 541 10.26 -27.72 -11.85
N LYS A 542 10.57 -28.99 -12.09
CA LYS A 542 9.59 -30.09 -11.97
C LYS A 542 9.04 -30.21 -10.55
N GLN A 543 9.88 -30.13 -9.55
CA GLN A 543 9.45 -30.18 -8.14
C GLN A 543 8.51 -29.02 -7.79
N GLY A 544 8.80 -27.82 -8.25
CA GLY A 544 7.89 -26.67 -8.10
C GLY A 544 6.53 -26.89 -8.76
N GLN A 545 6.51 -27.44 -9.99
CA GLN A 545 5.29 -27.82 -10.69
C GLN A 545 4.47 -28.85 -9.90
N GLU A 546 5.13 -29.87 -9.35
CA GLU A 546 4.46 -30.92 -8.56
C GLU A 546 3.88 -30.38 -7.24
N VAL A 547 4.59 -29.46 -6.55
CA VAL A 547 4.07 -28.84 -5.33
C VAL A 547 2.84 -27.99 -5.64
N TYR A 548 2.86 -27.16 -6.68
CA TYR A 548 1.72 -26.32 -7.04
C TYR A 548 0.53 -27.17 -7.54
N LYS A 549 0.80 -28.22 -8.32
CA LYS A 549 -0.21 -29.18 -8.74
C LYS A 549 -0.87 -29.87 -7.52
N LYS A 550 -0.08 -30.28 -6.52
CA LYS A 550 -0.60 -30.87 -5.29
C LYS A 550 -1.41 -29.91 -4.44
N LEU A 551 -1.08 -28.60 -4.45
CA LEU A 551 -1.91 -27.56 -3.81
C LEU A 551 -3.27 -27.46 -4.51
N LYS A 552 -3.29 -27.43 -5.85
CA LYS A 552 -4.52 -27.34 -6.64
C LYS A 552 -5.46 -28.52 -6.43
N PHE A 553 -4.93 -29.72 -6.28
CA PHE A 553 -5.70 -30.97 -6.14
C PHE A 553 -5.68 -31.51 -4.70
N ALA A 554 -5.40 -30.64 -3.71
CA ALA A 554 -5.41 -31.04 -2.31
C ALA A 554 -6.80 -31.52 -1.86
N PRO A 555 -6.89 -32.49 -0.93
CA PRO A 555 -8.18 -32.98 -0.42
C PRO A 555 -8.85 -32.03 0.58
N PHE A 556 -8.40 -30.79 0.63
CA PHE A 556 -8.90 -29.71 1.46
C PHE A 556 -8.74 -28.37 0.72
N PRO A 557 -9.56 -27.35 1.03
CA PRO A 557 -9.47 -26.07 0.34
C PRO A 557 -8.19 -25.31 0.66
N VAL A 558 -7.62 -24.69 -0.36
CA VAL A 558 -6.45 -23.79 -0.29
C VAL A 558 -6.89 -22.40 -0.72
N VAL A 559 -6.79 -21.42 0.20
CA VAL A 559 -7.18 -20.04 -0.05
C VAL A 559 -5.96 -19.13 -0.01
N GLY A 560 -5.70 -18.42 -1.10
CA GLY A 560 -4.65 -17.41 -1.15
C GLY A 560 -5.13 -16.04 -0.67
N ALA A 561 -4.34 -15.37 0.17
CA ALA A 561 -4.66 -14.05 0.72
C ALA A 561 -3.52 -13.05 0.44
N PRO A 562 -3.33 -12.61 -0.82
CA PRO A 562 -2.24 -11.72 -1.22
C PRO A 562 -2.50 -10.25 -0.89
N SER A 563 -1.41 -9.51 -0.62
CA SER A 563 -1.37 -8.05 -0.52
C SER A 563 -0.05 -7.53 -1.11
N GLY A 564 -0.07 -6.36 -1.74
CA GLY A 564 1.11 -5.83 -2.43
C GLY A 564 1.47 -6.62 -3.68
N MET A 565 2.75 -6.73 -3.99
CA MET A 565 3.21 -7.47 -5.18
C MET A 565 3.04 -8.99 -5.00
N ALA A 566 2.44 -9.63 -6.01
CA ALA A 566 2.31 -11.07 -6.17
C ALA A 566 2.71 -11.42 -7.62
N LEU A 567 4.02 -11.55 -7.85
CA LEU A 567 4.61 -11.59 -9.19
C LEU A 567 5.22 -12.96 -9.49
N GLY A 568 5.27 -13.31 -10.78
CA GLY A 568 5.93 -14.53 -11.26
C GLY A 568 5.49 -15.78 -10.49
N GLY A 569 6.42 -16.55 -9.94
CA GLY A 569 6.13 -17.73 -9.12
C GLY A 569 5.21 -17.47 -7.93
N GLY A 570 5.21 -16.22 -7.38
CA GLY A 570 4.26 -15.78 -6.36
C GLY A 570 2.84 -15.57 -6.91
N CYS A 571 2.71 -15.19 -8.18
CA CYS A 571 1.43 -15.20 -8.88
C CYS A 571 1.00 -16.63 -9.20
N GLU A 572 1.94 -17.47 -9.65
CA GLU A 572 1.65 -18.86 -10.04
C GLU A 572 1.07 -19.69 -8.88
N ILE A 573 1.60 -19.57 -7.65
CA ILE A 573 1.03 -20.30 -6.48
C ILE A 573 -0.42 -19.88 -6.21
N LEU A 574 -0.73 -18.58 -6.35
CA LEU A 574 -2.09 -18.06 -6.18
C LEU A 574 -3.04 -18.55 -7.28
N LEU A 575 -2.55 -18.73 -8.51
CA LEU A 575 -3.34 -19.28 -9.60
C LEU A 575 -3.76 -20.73 -9.33
N HIS A 576 -3.01 -21.48 -8.49
CA HIS A 576 -3.30 -22.85 -8.09
C HIS A 576 -4.16 -22.96 -6.81
N CYS A 577 -4.52 -21.85 -6.17
CA CYS A 577 -5.47 -21.84 -5.05
C CYS A 577 -6.92 -22.05 -5.54
N ASP A 578 -7.75 -22.67 -4.70
CA ASP A 578 -9.18 -22.84 -4.95
C ASP A 578 -9.93 -21.52 -4.99
N ALA A 579 -9.56 -20.60 -4.10
CA ALA A 579 -10.11 -19.26 -4.05
C ALA A 579 -9.04 -18.27 -3.61
N LEU A 580 -9.27 -16.98 -3.95
CA LEU A 580 -8.46 -15.87 -3.48
C LEU A 580 -9.34 -14.90 -2.70
N GLU A 581 -8.82 -14.41 -1.59
CA GLU A 581 -9.26 -13.19 -0.92
C GLU A 581 -8.10 -12.20 -1.08
N ALA A 582 -8.19 -11.30 -2.05
CA ALA A 582 -7.10 -10.39 -2.37
C ALA A 582 -7.32 -9.02 -1.72
N HIS A 583 -6.29 -8.46 -1.08
CA HIS A 583 -6.33 -7.05 -0.70
C HIS A 583 -6.53 -6.17 -1.94
N ALA A 584 -7.30 -5.10 -1.84
CA ALA A 584 -7.59 -4.21 -2.96
C ALA A 584 -6.31 -3.68 -3.65
N GLU A 585 -5.25 -3.42 -2.89
CA GLU A 585 -3.92 -3.07 -3.39
C GLU A 585 -3.05 -4.32 -3.56
N THR A 586 -3.50 -5.24 -4.41
CA THR A 586 -2.72 -6.41 -4.85
C THR A 586 -2.32 -6.22 -6.30
N TYR A 587 -1.03 -6.38 -6.58
CA TYR A 587 -0.41 -6.18 -7.90
C TYR A 587 0.06 -7.51 -8.44
N MET A 588 -0.79 -8.18 -9.24
CA MET A 588 -0.54 -9.52 -9.77
C MET A 588 -0.02 -9.48 -11.21
N GLY A 589 0.92 -10.35 -11.52
CA GLY A 589 1.42 -10.48 -12.89
C GLY A 589 2.41 -11.63 -13.07
N LEU A 590 2.43 -12.18 -14.27
CA LEU A 590 3.45 -13.11 -14.74
C LEU A 590 4.52 -12.28 -15.50
N VAL A 591 5.65 -12.05 -14.84
CA VAL A 591 6.64 -11.05 -15.25
C VAL A 591 7.95 -11.65 -15.78
N GLU A 592 8.00 -12.95 -15.93
CA GLU A 592 9.18 -13.75 -16.26
C GLU A 592 9.86 -13.29 -17.57
N VAL A 593 9.07 -12.83 -18.54
CA VAL A 593 9.60 -12.33 -19.83
C VAL A 593 10.49 -11.09 -19.64
N GLY A 594 10.27 -10.33 -18.59
CA GLY A 594 11.11 -9.17 -18.24
C GLY A 594 12.55 -9.53 -17.89
N VAL A 595 12.79 -10.77 -17.45
CA VAL A 595 14.13 -11.33 -17.17
C VAL A 595 14.54 -12.39 -18.19
N GLY A 596 13.88 -12.43 -19.36
CA GLY A 596 14.23 -13.34 -20.45
C GLY A 596 13.76 -14.78 -20.27
N LEU A 597 12.77 -15.04 -19.40
CA LEU A 597 12.19 -16.35 -19.10
C LEU A 597 10.72 -16.41 -19.48
N VAL A 598 10.10 -17.56 -19.29
CA VAL A 598 8.64 -17.77 -19.37
C VAL A 598 8.15 -18.34 -18.04
N PRO A 599 6.86 -18.14 -17.67
CA PRO A 599 6.27 -18.81 -16.51
C PRO A 599 6.45 -20.31 -16.63
N ALA A 600 6.84 -20.97 -15.53
CA ALA A 600 7.21 -22.39 -15.62
C ALA A 600 6.69 -23.27 -14.46
N TRP A 601 5.96 -22.70 -13.53
CA TRP A 601 5.29 -23.45 -12.47
C TRP A 601 3.76 -23.52 -12.67
N GLY A 602 3.33 -23.45 -13.95
CA GLY A 602 1.94 -23.60 -14.37
C GLY A 602 1.22 -22.29 -14.62
N GLY A 603 1.92 -21.15 -14.67
CA GLY A 603 1.31 -19.85 -14.91
C GLY A 603 0.64 -19.76 -16.28
N CYS A 604 1.29 -20.24 -17.34
CA CYS A 604 0.70 -20.29 -18.68
C CYS A 604 -0.54 -21.21 -18.70
N LYS A 605 -0.41 -22.39 -18.13
CA LYS A 605 -1.47 -23.39 -18.03
C LYS A 605 -2.72 -22.83 -17.32
N GLU A 606 -2.55 -22.26 -16.13
CA GLU A 606 -3.68 -21.74 -15.33
C GLU A 606 -4.37 -20.56 -16.02
N MET A 607 -3.60 -19.66 -16.65
CA MET A 607 -4.17 -18.55 -17.39
C MET A 607 -4.95 -19.01 -18.64
N LEU A 608 -4.47 -20.03 -19.35
CA LEU A 608 -5.22 -20.64 -20.46
C LEU A 608 -6.55 -21.20 -19.98
N ILE A 609 -6.57 -21.96 -18.85
CA ILE A 609 -7.79 -22.49 -18.24
C ILE A 609 -8.76 -21.36 -17.89
N ARG A 610 -8.29 -20.34 -17.18
CA ARG A 610 -9.13 -19.23 -16.72
C ARG A 610 -9.76 -18.42 -17.85
N TRP A 611 -9.03 -18.18 -18.94
CA TRP A 611 -9.57 -17.50 -20.12
C TRP A 611 -10.50 -18.37 -20.96
N SER A 612 -10.25 -19.69 -21.08
CA SER A 612 -11.12 -20.60 -21.80
C SER A 612 -12.46 -20.85 -21.09
N GLU A 613 -12.47 -20.80 -19.76
CA GLU A 613 -13.68 -20.94 -18.93
C GLU A 613 -14.54 -19.68 -18.90
N ASP A 614 -14.03 -18.52 -19.29
CA ASP A 614 -14.80 -17.27 -19.28
C ASP A 614 -15.97 -17.33 -20.28
N LYS A 615 -17.19 -17.36 -19.74
CA LYS A 615 -18.43 -17.43 -20.53
C LYS A 615 -18.66 -16.21 -21.43
N LYS A 616 -18.03 -15.06 -21.13
CA LYS A 616 -18.17 -13.83 -21.88
C LYS A 616 -17.10 -13.70 -22.99
N HIS A 617 -16.15 -14.63 -23.03
CA HIS A 617 -15.07 -14.61 -24.01
C HIS A 617 -15.40 -15.54 -25.20
N PRO A 618 -15.05 -15.19 -26.44
CA PRO A 618 -15.24 -16.05 -27.59
C PRO A 618 -14.64 -17.44 -27.35
N LYS A 619 -15.31 -18.47 -27.83
CA LYS A 619 -14.87 -19.86 -27.71
C LYS A 619 -13.97 -20.26 -28.89
N GLY A 620 -13.24 -21.33 -28.72
CA GLY A 620 -12.29 -21.85 -29.69
C GLY A 620 -10.84 -21.79 -29.19
N PRO A 621 -9.90 -22.37 -29.92
CA PRO A 621 -8.52 -22.56 -29.44
C PRO A 621 -7.70 -21.24 -29.39
N MET A 622 -7.99 -20.23 -30.25
CA MET A 622 -7.18 -18.99 -30.33
C MET A 622 -7.55 -17.89 -29.32
N PRO A 623 -8.83 -17.61 -29.01
CA PRO A 623 -9.16 -16.41 -28.22
C PRO A 623 -8.49 -16.37 -26.85
N ALA A 624 -8.51 -17.48 -26.10
CA ALA A 624 -7.82 -17.58 -24.80
C ALA A 624 -6.30 -17.42 -24.94
N VAL A 625 -5.71 -18.10 -25.91
CA VAL A 625 -4.26 -18.04 -26.21
C VAL A 625 -3.82 -16.60 -26.52
N THR A 626 -4.58 -15.87 -27.33
CA THR A 626 -4.28 -14.47 -27.67
C THR A 626 -4.26 -13.59 -26.43
N LYS A 627 -5.25 -13.73 -25.53
CA LYS A 627 -5.32 -12.93 -24.28
C LYS A 627 -4.18 -13.25 -23.31
N VAL A 628 -3.85 -14.51 -23.16
CA VAL A 628 -2.72 -14.92 -22.30
C VAL A 628 -1.41 -14.42 -22.90
N PHE A 629 -1.23 -14.56 -24.23
CA PHE A 629 -0.05 -14.07 -24.91
C PHE A 629 0.13 -12.56 -24.77
N GLU A 630 -0.92 -11.75 -25.02
CA GLU A 630 -0.91 -10.29 -24.81
C GLU A 630 -0.46 -9.92 -23.40
N THR A 631 -1.02 -10.59 -22.38
CA THR A 631 -0.76 -10.30 -20.97
C THR A 631 0.66 -10.69 -20.54
N VAL A 632 1.10 -11.91 -20.89
CA VAL A 632 2.38 -12.46 -20.43
C VAL A 632 3.55 -11.90 -21.25
N ALA A 633 3.43 -11.79 -22.60
CA ALA A 633 4.50 -11.28 -23.46
C ALA A 633 4.87 -9.82 -23.17
N THR A 634 3.96 -9.05 -22.59
CA THR A 634 4.20 -7.65 -22.16
C THR A 634 4.54 -7.52 -20.69
N ALA A 635 4.67 -8.63 -19.94
CA ALA A 635 4.86 -8.63 -18.48
C ALA A 635 3.85 -7.72 -17.77
N THR A 636 2.58 -7.75 -18.18
CA THR A 636 1.55 -6.89 -17.63
C THR A 636 1.30 -7.21 -16.16
N VAL A 637 1.41 -6.18 -15.32
CA VAL A 637 1.10 -6.25 -13.89
C VAL A 637 -0.18 -5.47 -13.62
N ALA A 638 -1.17 -6.13 -13.03
CA ALA A 638 -2.38 -5.48 -12.56
C ALA A 638 -2.05 -4.47 -11.44
N LYS A 639 -2.63 -3.28 -11.51
CA LYS A 639 -2.37 -2.18 -10.57
C LYS A 639 -3.38 -2.11 -9.42
N SER A 640 -4.18 -3.16 -9.27
CA SER A 640 -5.15 -3.38 -8.20
C SER A 640 -5.73 -4.79 -8.32
N ALA A 641 -6.40 -5.27 -7.27
CA ALA A 641 -7.18 -6.50 -7.33
C ALA A 641 -8.35 -6.42 -8.34
N ASP A 642 -8.94 -5.24 -8.53
CA ASP A 642 -10.01 -5.04 -9.52
C ASP A 642 -9.50 -5.16 -10.96
N GLU A 643 -8.30 -4.64 -11.25
CA GLU A 643 -7.63 -4.84 -12.53
C GLU A 643 -7.15 -6.30 -12.71
N ALA A 644 -6.66 -6.94 -11.64
CA ALA A 644 -6.30 -8.36 -11.64
C ALA A 644 -7.49 -9.25 -12.00
N ARG A 645 -8.71 -8.89 -11.56
CA ARG A 645 -9.95 -9.56 -11.96
C ARG A 645 -10.26 -9.36 -13.45
N ALA A 646 -10.03 -8.16 -13.99
CA ALA A 646 -10.21 -7.88 -15.41
C ALA A 646 -9.23 -8.69 -16.29
N LEU A 647 -8.00 -8.88 -15.81
CA LEU A 647 -6.95 -9.67 -16.45
C LEU A 647 -7.04 -11.19 -16.16
N ARG A 648 -8.03 -11.64 -15.40
CA ARG A 648 -8.26 -13.03 -15.03
C ARG A 648 -7.20 -13.64 -14.09
N PHE A 649 -6.34 -12.84 -13.47
CA PHE A 649 -5.55 -13.30 -12.33
C PHE A 649 -6.44 -13.59 -11.11
N LEU A 650 -7.55 -12.86 -10.92
CA LEU A 650 -8.65 -13.23 -10.04
C LEU A 650 -9.85 -13.73 -10.85
N ARG A 651 -10.50 -14.76 -10.33
CA ARG A 651 -11.78 -15.25 -10.87
C ARG A 651 -12.92 -14.33 -10.45
N GLY A 652 -14.09 -14.46 -11.09
CA GLY A 652 -15.27 -13.67 -10.72
C GLY A 652 -15.76 -13.92 -9.30
N ALA A 653 -15.55 -15.15 -8.79
CA ALA A 653 -15.96 -15.57 -7.45
C ALA A 653 -14.95 -15.27 -6.34
N ASP A 654 -13.73 -14.83 -6.69
CA ASP A 654 -12.70 -14.45 -5.71
C ASP A 654 -13.09 -13.15 -5.01
N GLY A 655 -12.73 -13.01 -3.72
CA GLY A 655 -13.01 -11.84 -2.92
C GLY A 655 -12.00 -10.71 -3.12
N ILE A 656 -12.45 -9.48 -2.88
CA ILE A 656 -11.58 -8.29 -2.74
C ILE A 656 -11.85 -7.68 -1.38
N VAL A 657 -10.82 -7.58 -0.56
CA VAL A 657 -10.88 -7.03 0.79
C VAL A 657 -10.24 -5.65 0.77
N MET A 658 -10.99 -4.62 1.12
CA MET A 658 -10.50 -3.24 1.09
C MET A 658 -9.51 -2.97 2.23
N ASN A 659 -9.76 -3.50 3.43
CA ASN A 659 -8.86 -3.32 4.58
C ASN A 659 -7.93 -4.52 4.74
N ARG A 660 -6.62 -4.25 4.68
CA ARG A 660 -5.58 -5.26 4.82
C ARG A 660 -5.63 -6.02 6.15
N ASP A 661 -6.01 -5.34 7.23
CA ASP A 661 -6.04 -5.93 8.58
C ASP A 661 -7.16 -6.97 8.74
N ARG A 662 -8.12 -6.98 7.81
CA ARG A 662 -9.22 -7.94 7.73
C ARG A 662 -8.95 -9.11 6.77
N LEU A 663 -7.82 -9.07 6.06
CA LEU A 663 -7.52 -9.99 4.96
C LEU A 663 -7.42 -11.44 5.43
N LEU A 664 -6.66 -11.70 6.50
CA LEU A 664 -6.48 -13.06 7.03
C LEU A 664 -7.79 -13.64 7.58
N ALA A 665 -8.59 -12.83 8.28
CA ALA A 665 -9.90 -13.25 8.77
C ALA A 665 -10.87 -13.58 7.64
N SER A 666 -10.88 -12.76 6.57
CA SER A 666 -11.70 -13.02 5.38
C SER A 666 -11.30 -14.32 4.69
N ALA A 667 -10.00 -14.55 4.51
CA ALA A 667 -9.47 -15.76 3.90
C ALA A 667 -9.77 -17.01 4.75
N LYS A 668 -9.64 -16.91 6.08
CA LYS A 668 -10.01 -17.99 7.01
C LYS A 668 -11.50 -18.31 6.91
N ALA A 669 -12.37 -17.30 6.93
CA ALA A 669 -13.82 -17.49 6.80
C ALA A 669 -14.18 -18.16 5.46
N ARG A 670 -13.52 -17.75 4.36
CA ARG A 670 -13.68 -18.36 3.04
C ARG A 670 -13.25 -19.82 3.04
N ALA A 671 -12.11 -20.14 3.63
CA ALA A 671 -11.56 -21.48 3.73
C ALA A 671 -12.49 -22.42 4.53
N LEU A 672 -13.02 -21.94 5.65
CA LEU A 672 -13.98 -22.70 6.47
C LEU A 672 -15.29 -22.97 5.73
N ALA A 673 -15.86 -21.95 5.06
CA ALA A 673 -17.08 -22.12 4.28
C ALA A 673 -16.90 -23.14 3.13
N MET A 674 -15.71 -23.19 2.51
CA MET A 674 -15.41 -24.18 1.48
C MET A 674 -15.20 -25.58 2.06
N ALA A 675 -14.64 -25.70 3.26
CA ALA A 675 -14.30 -26.99 3.89
C ALA A 675 -15.53 -27.84 4.27
N GLU A 676 -16.73 -27.25 4.38
CA GLU A 676 -17.96 -27.98 4.77
C GLU A 676 -18.37 -29.02 3.75
N ASN A 677 -18.22 -28.74 2.46
CA ASN A 677 -18.62 -29.65 1.37
C ASN A 677 -17.54 -29.65 0.27
N TYR A 678 -16.28 -29.69 0.65
CA TYR A 678 -15.19 -29.56 -0.28
C TYR A 678 -15.02 -30.78 -1.15
N VAL A 679 -14.94 -30.54 -2.46
CA VAL A 679 -14.57 -31.53 -3.47
C VAL A 679 -13.39 -30.98 -4.25
N PRO A 680 -12.25 -31.67 -4.28
CA PRO A 680 -11.10 -31.24 -5.07
C PRO A 680 -11.47 -31.06 -6.54
N PRO A 681 -10.87 -30.05 -7.23
CA PRO A 681 -11.13 -29.88 -8.65
C PRO A 681 -10.55 -31.05 -9.45
N GLU A 682 -11.18 -31.36 -10.58
CA GLU A 682 -10.65 -32.34 -11.52
C GLU A 682 -9.65 -31.70 -12.49
N PRO A 683 -8.65 -32.49 -12.99
CA PRO A 683 -7.76 -32.01 -14.04
C PRO A 683 -8.52 -31.58 -15.29
N ARG A 684 -8.05 -30.51 -15.95
CA ARG A 684 -8.68 -29.97 -17.14
C ARG A 684 -7.97 -30.41 -18.40
N GLU A 685 -8.76 -30.63 -19.44
CA GLU A 685 -8.28 -30.82 -20.80
C GLU A 685 -8.49 -29.55 -21.63
N MET A 686 -7.58 -29.27 -22.53
CA MET A 686 -7.57 -28.04 -23.33
C MET A 686 -7.43 -28.38 -24.83
N HIS A 687 -8.15 -27.62 -25.68
CA HIS A 687 -7.95 -27.59 -27.12
C HIS A 687 -7.14 -26.35 -27.46
N LEU A 688 -5.95 -26.53 -28.02
CA LEU A 688 -5.03 -25.43 -28.33
C LEU A 688 -4.70 -25.42 -29.83
N PRO A 689 -4.32 -24.26 -30.40
CA PRO A 689 -4.25 -24.07 -31.85
C PRO A 689 -3.07 -24.75 -32.55
N GLY A 690 -2.10 -25.28 -31.80
CA GLY A 690 -0.90 -25.91 -32.37
C GLY A 690 -0.02 -24.95 -33.19
N PRO A 691 0.69 -25.50 -34.23
CA PRO A 691 1.63 -24.73 -35.03
C PRO A 691 1.04 -23.50 -35.72
N SER A 692 -0.25 -23.51 -36.05
CA SER A 692 -0.90 -22.34 -36.69
C SER A 692 -1.02 -21.15 -35.74
N GLY A 693 -1.35 -21.41 -34.47
CA GLY A 693 -1.39 -20.38 -33.41
C GLY A 693 0.01 -19.85 -33.09
N GLU A 694 1.01 -20.72 -33.00
CA GLU A 694 2.41 -20.33 -32.81
C GLU A 694 2.90 -19.40 -33.95
N ALA A 695 2.58 -19.74 -35.21
CA ALA A 695 2.91 -18.93 -36.38
C ALA A 695 2.26 -17.53 -36.31
N ALA A 696 0.98 -17.45 -35.95
CA ALA A 696 0.26 -16.19 -35.82
C ALA A 696 0.89 -15.27 -34.74
N MET A 697 1.19 -15.78 -33.55
CA MET A 697 1.86 -15.03 -32.48
C MET A 697 3.29 -14.61 -32.90
N THR A 698 4.01 -15.47 -33.62
CA THR A 698 5.36 -15.16 -34.12
C THR A 698 5.35 -14.01 -35.12
N LEU A 699 4.33 -13.90 -35.98
CA LEU A 699 4.17 -12.76 -36.90
C LEU A 699 4.02 -11.45 -36.09
N VAL A 700 3.19 -11.42 -35.05
CA VAL A 700 3.03 -10.24 -34.21
C VAL A 700 4.35 -9.85 -33.53
N LEU A 701 5.13 -10.81 -33.03
CA LEU A 701 6.45 -10.54 -32.44
C LEU A 701 7.42 -9.92 -33.43
N ASN A 702 7.46 -10.44 -34.66
CA ASN A 702 8.31 -9.91 -35.71
C ASN A 702 7.91 -8.47 -36.13
N ASP A 703 6.62 -8.17 -36.13
CA ASP A 703 6.13 -6.80 -36.37
C ASP A 703 6.53 -5.84 -35.25
N PHE A 704 6.44 -6.25 -34.00
CA PHE A 704 6.94 -5.45 -32.87
C PHE A 704 8.45 -5.24 -32.94
N HIS A 705 9.20 -6.23 -33.37
CA HIS A 705 10.65 -6.10 -33.57
C HIS A 705 10.97 -5.10 -34.69
N ARG A 706 10.33 -5.21 -35.85
CA ARG A 706 10.48 -4.26 -36.98
C ARG A 706 10.11 -2.82 -36.58
N ALA A 707 9.10 -2.67 -35.70
CA ALA A 707 8.69 -1.38 -35.14
C ALA A 707 9.60 -0.85 -34.02
N GLY A 708 10.70 -1.54 -33.67
CA GLY A 708 11.61 -1.17 -32.61
C GLY A 708 11.00 -1.28 -31.19
N LYS A 709 9.85 -1.96 -31.02
CA LYS A 709 9.17 -2.16 -29.75
C LYS A 709 9.66 -3.41 -29.01
N ALA A 710 10.24 -4.37 -29.71
CA ALA A 710 10.83 -5.59 -29.17
C ALA A 710 12.28 -5.74 -29.60
N THR A 711 13.15 -6.22 -28.72
CA THR A 711 14.54 -6.57 -29.04
C THR A 711 14.60 -7.95 -29.70
N ALA A 712 15.78 -8.33 -30.20
CA ALA A 712 15.98 -9.66 -30.77
C ALA A 712 15.74 -10.77 -29.73
N HIS A 713 16.16 -10.52 -28.47
CA HIS A 713 15.94 -11.49 -27.39
C HIS A 713 14.48 -11.53 -26.93
N ASP A 714 13.75 -10.41 -26.94
CA ASP A 714 12.29 -10.41 -26.70
C ASP A 714 11.56 -11.31 -27.72
N VAL A 715 11.99 -11.31 -28.99
CA VAL A 715 11.43 -12.22 -30.02
C VAL A 715 11.75 -13.67 -29.69
N THR A 716 12.97 -13.97 -29.22
CA THR A 716 13.38 -15.33 -28.84
C THR A 716 12.53 -15.84 -27.65
N VAL A 717 12.37 -15.06 -26.61
CA VAL A 717 11.54 -15.39 -25.43
C VAL A 717 10.07 -15.51 -25.83
N GLY A 718 9.56 -14.56 -26.62
CA GLY A 718 8.19 -14.55 -27.10
C GLY A 718 7.83 -15.76 -27.97
N LYS A 719 8.75 -16.25 -28.80
CA LYS A 719 8.55 -17.48 -29.60
C LYS A 719 8.45 -18.72 -28.70
N LYS A 720 9.25 -18.79 -27.61
CA LYS A 720 9.13 -19.88 -26.61
C LYS A 720 7.79 -19.82 -25.90
N LEU A 721 7.35 -18.63 -25.50
CA LEU A 721 6.03 -18.43 -24.92
C LEU A 721 4.91 -18.82 -25.91
N ALA A 722 4.99 -18.39 -27.17
CA ALA A 722 4.03 -18.74 -28.21
C ALA A 722 3.93 -20.25 -28.41
N HIS A 723 5.06 -20.96 -28.40
CA HIS A 723 5.11 -22.41 -28.50
C HIS A 723 4.38 -23.10 -27.32
N VAL A 724 4.60 -22.62 -26.09
CA VAL A 724 3.93 -23.14 -24.88
C VAL A 724 2.42 -22.92 -24.98
N LEU A 725 2.00 -21.69 -25.25
CA LEU A 725 0.58 -21.32 -25.27
C LEU A 725 -0.19 -21.95 -26.43
N ALA A 726 0.48 -22.24 -27.54
CA ALA A 726 -0.11 -22.94 -28.67
C ALA A 726 -0.27 -24.48 -28.42
N GLY A 727 0.32 -25.02 -27.33
CA GLY A 727 0.28 -26.46 -27.06
C GLY A 727 1.37 -27.27 -27.78
N GLY A 728 2.41 -26.59 -28.32
CA GLY A 728 3.48 -27.21 -29.06
C GLY A 728 3.02 -27.72 -30.43
N LYS A 729 3.37 -28.98 -30.78
CA LYS A 729 3.05 -29.62 -32.05
C LYS A 729 1.72 -30.39 -32.02
N THR A 730 0.71 -29.86 -31.34
CA THR A 730 -0.61 -30.49 -31.26
C THR A 730 -1.48 -30.15 -32.48
N ASP A 731 -2.46 -31.01 -32.79
CA ASP A 731 -3.55 -30.69 -33.70
C ASP A 731 -4.67 -29.96 -32.90
N PRO A 732 -5.33 -28.93 -33.47
CA PRO A 732 -6.43 -28.23 -32.79
C PRO A 732 -7.62 -29.10 -32.40
N THR A 733 -7.77 -30.29 -32.96
CA THR A 733 -8.81 -31.26 -32.63
C THR A 733 -8.41 -32.18 -31.49
N GLU A 734 -7.13 -32.23 -31.13
CA GLU A 734 -6.65 -33.00 -29.99
C GLU A 734 -6.90 -32.32 -28.65
N THR A 735 -7.20 -33.10 -27.61
CA THR A 735 -7.23 -32.64 -26.23
C THR A 735 -5.87 -32.80 -25.57
N LEU A 736 -5.44 -31.76 -24.87
CA LEU A 736 -4.18 -31.73 -24.13
C LEU A 736 -4.45 -31.70 -22.62
N ALA A 737 -3.89 -32.66 -21.92
CA ALA A 737 -3.86 -32.66 -20.45
C ALA A 737 -2.95 -31.54 -19.91
N GLU A 738 -3.21 -31.06 -18.68
CA GLU A 738 -2.42 -30.04 -17.98
C GLU A 738 -0.92 -30.36 -17.95
N ASP A 739 -0.55 -31.62 -17.75
CA ASP A 739 0.84 -32.08 -17.66
C ASP A 739 1.63 -31.87 -18.99
N LYS A 740 0.94 -31.89 -20.12
CA LYS A 740 1.59 -31.58 -21.42
C LYS A 740 2.05 -30.12 -21.47
N ILE A 741 1.23 -29.20 -20.99
CA ILE A 741 1.57 -27.77 -20.94
C ILE A 741 2.69 -27.52 -19.93
N LEU A 742 2.63 -28.13 -18.72
CA LEU A 742 3.71 -28.06 -17.73
C LEU A 742 5.06 -28.53 -18.31
N ASN A 743 5.05 -29.60 -19.13
CA ASN A 743 6.26 -30.05 -19.80
C ASN A 743 6.79 -29.02 -20.82
N LEU A 744 5.91 -28.38 -21.58
CA LEU A 744 6.30 -27.32 -22.51
C LEU A 744 6.88 -26.11 -21.78
N GLU A 745 6.27 -25.66 -20.67
CA GLU A 745 6.78 -24.58 -19.83
C GLU A 745 8.19 -24.91 -19.31
N ARG A 746 8.39 -26.12 -18.75
CA ARG A 746 9.69 -26.57 -18.24
C ARG A 746 10.76 -26.62 -19.32
N ASN A 747 10.44 -27.15 -20.48
CA ASN A 747 11.38 -27.21 -21.60
C ASN A 747 11.76 -25.80 -22.11
N ALA A 748 10.79 -24.89 -22.15
CA ALA A 748 11.01 -23.52 -22.58
C ALA A 748 11.95 -22.77 -21.62
N ILE A 749 11.70 -22.79 -20.31
CA ILE A 749 12.55 -22.10 -19.33
C ILE A 749 13.98 -22.64 -19.32
N VAL A 750 14.15 -23.99 -19.33
CA VAL A 750 15.48 -24.61 -19.36
C VAL A 750 16.24 -24.24 -20.66
N SER A 751 15.53 -24.16 -21.78
CA SER A 751 16.16 -23.74 -23.05
C SER A 751 16.59 -22.26 -23.03
N LEU A 752 15.82 -21.38 -22.38
CA LEU A 752 16.13 -19.95 -22.26
C LEU A 752 17.31 -19.70 -21.30
N LEU A 753 17.35 -20.39 -20.18
CA LEU A 753 18.48 -20.31 -19.24
C LEU A 753 19.85 -20.73 -19.84
N ARG A 754 19.86 -21.43 -20.98
CA ARG A 754 21.09 -21.75 -21.72
C ARG A 754 21.56 -20.64 -22.63
N THR A 755 20.88 -19.50 -22.70
CA THR A 755 21.22 -18.38 -23.57
C THR A 755 21.88 -17.25 -22.78
N SER A 756 23.02 -16.73 -23.23
CA SER A 756 23.70 -15.58 -22.59
C SER A 756 22.77 -14.38 -22.38
N PRO A 757 21.94 -13.95 -23.39
CA PRO A 757 21.10 -12.78 -23.18
C PRO A 757 20.07 -12.93 -22.03
N THR A 758 19.61 -14.14 -21.73
CA THR A 758 18.78 -14.40 -20.53
C THR A 758 19.58 -14.26 -19.24
N LEU A 759 20.79 -14.82 -19.18
CA LEU A 759 21.65 -14.71 -18.01
C LEU A 759 22.02 -13.25 -17.72
N ASP A 760 22.34 -12.47 -18.76
CA ASP A 760 22.65 -11.04 -18.69
C ASP A 760 21.44 -10.25 -18.11
N ARG A 761 20.20 -10.60 -18.50
CA ARG A 761 18.97 -9.97 -17.95
C ARG A 761 18.78 -10.28 -16.48
N ILE A 762 19.02 -11.52 -16.08
CA ILE A 762 18.88 -11.94 -14.68
C ILE A 762 19.95 -11.23 -13.83
N GLU A 763 21.20 -11.22 -14.27
CA GLU A 763 22.30 -10.57 -13.58
C GLU A 763 22.03 -9.08 -13.40
N HIS A 764 21.69 -8.38 -14.48
CA HIS A 764 21.35 -6.96 -14.44
C HIS A 764 20.17 -6.65 -13.48
N MET A 765 19.14 -7.50 -13.48
CA MET A 765 18.00 -7.34 -12.56
C MET A 765 18.44 -7.48 -11.10
N LEU A 766 19.32 -8.45 -10.79
CA LEU A 766 19.83 -8.66 -9.44
C LEU A 766 20.69 -7.50 -8.95
N GLU A 767 21.50 -6.92 -9.84
CA GLU A 767 22.39 -5.80 -9.53
C GLU A 767 21.67 -4.46 -9.41
N THR A 768 20.77 -4.17 -10.34
CA THR A 768 20.18 -2.84 -10.49
C THR A 768 18.72 -2.72 -10.05
N GLY A 769 18.03 -3.85 -9.93
CA GLY A 769 16.58 -3.89 -9.72
C GLY A 769 15.76 -3.44 -10.93
N LYS A 770 16.35 -3.38 -12.13
CA LYS A 770 15.72 -2.91 -13.37
C LYS A 770 15.85 -3.94 -14.49
N PRO A 771 14.86 -4.06 -15.41
CA PRO A 771 14.97 -4.95 -16.55
C PRO A 771 16.02 -4.44 -17.55
N LEU A 772 16.84 -5.36 -18.08
CA LEU A 772 17.73 -5.11 -19.22
C LEU A 772 16.96 -5.35 -20.51
N ARG A 773 17.18 -4.51 -21.51
CA ARG A 773 16.67 -4.69 -22.89
C ARG A 773 17.87 -4.93 -23.83
N ASN A 774 18.14 -6.18 -24.14
CA ASN A 774 19.22 -6.62 -25.03
C ASN A 774 18.70 -7.36 -26.25
#